data_4023492fe314fa16892c746eb29f34b7
#
_entry.id   4023492fe314fa16892c746eb29f34b7
#
_cell.length_a   1.000
_cell.length_b   1.000
_cell.length_c   1.000
_cell.angle_alpha   90.00
_cell.angle_beta   90.00
_cell.angle_gamma   90.00
#
_symmetry.space_group_name_H-M   'P 1'
#
loop_
_entity.id
_entity.type
_entity.pdbx_description
1 polymer ?
#
loop_
_entity_poly.entity_id
_entity_poly.type
_entity_poly.pdbx_seq_one_letter_code
_entity_poly.pdbx_strand_id
1 'polypeptide(L)'
;MANDDTARTNQATSVTIDVLANDTDLDKDLDPTTLTIVDQPAQGKVVIVDGKLVYTPNAGAKGTDTITYQVKDKNGNVSNEATVTIAINEPPVAGDDYGKTKQGVPTTIDVLANDKDPDGELDKSTLHIEKNGSKGTATFDVDGKLIYTPKPGATGQDTITYTVKDKDGSISNTATITIDIVPTQTTPTEVYEKGLRTDGTAGDKSSVTVNGVIELSNPTDKPTTPSDIKIIEPTTKLTSGGEPIKWEPSDNGFVGKTPDGKEVISVKVTDTPTADGNTKVNYEVNLKGLVDHPEGKDSLNIEFGVNNGTDEVKTEIVVHDDKPSAADVELSVEPPADNTFYANLIISLDLSSSMGRDDSGIQGGNTHSGMKTRYDAALDSIESVLNSYEERLNSADAGEVRVSMNGFAKQASAIGAIKGYPMDQPYWCSIADARKIVEGLRGYQELRPDHQVIGVDTNYDAALQQIISIFQKPSSSGMEPLDAKNISGKLDNTLFVITDGIPNFGNQEGSQDPLVGNGIAPTSPNGFIPGSPNSDIGEDSWKAFLTEKGIRSVAIGIGQDMLNSSNGKTGEEFIKPIAFDGQKGKDNDGSDVIVLKDMSSLSNILEKYVPSENTIESSFSKNSQDEKTLSFGADGMKSISIEVDGNTYKYDPKTNSITSDGKDKSIWADFGGGEVAIKTEAGGLLSISLGEKNFGQLTYRPGTTRPIGMEKETFTLTLTDNDGTNGKSSISVDISKLKESGHTGLNDADLTALKLFSPESAMELSGGDHDVNATSSHSTGFMHSSLDALQETQNAII
;
A
#
# COMPACT_ATOMS: atom_id res chain seq x y z
N MET A 1 -2.48 -79.46 -41.52
CA MET A 1 -3.10 -78.13 -41.48
C MET A 1 -2.79 -77.46 -40.18
N ALA A 2 -2.08 -76.35 -40.18
CA ALA A 2 -1.78 -75.57 -38.99
C ALA A 2 -2.98 -74.67 -38.71
N ASN A 3 -3.31 -74.47 -37.42
CA ASN A 3 -4.40 -73.63 -36.93
C ASN A 3 -3.81 -72.53 -36.08
N ASP A 4 -4.50 -71.39 -36.06
CA ASP A 4 -4.11 -70.23 -35.26
C ASP A 4 -4.16 -70.55 -33.77
N ASP A 5 -3.20 -69.99 -33.04
CA ASP A 5 -3.03 -70.11 -31.60
C ASP A 5 -3.18 -68.78 -30.88
N THR A 6 -3.45 -68.86 -29.63
CA THR A 6 -3.41 -67.75 -28.72
C THR A 6 -2.61 -68.07 -27.45
N ALA A 7 -1.87 -67.08 -26.96
CA ALA A 7 -1.17 -67.22 -25.70
C ALA A 7 -1.26 -65.85 -24.94
N ARG A 8 -0.98 -65.90 -23.61
CA ARG A 8 -0.83 -64.70 -22.78
C ARG A 8 0.41 -64.87 -21.90
N THR A 9 1.09 -63.79 -21.71
CA THR A 9 2.26 -63.73 -20.83
C THR A 9 2.38 -62.33 -20.19
N ASN A 10 3.09 -62.25 -19.07
CA ASN A 10 3.42 -60.95 -18.48
C ASN A 10 4.66 -60.32 -19.14
N GLN A 11 4.79 -59.04 -19.07
CA GLN A 11 6.01 -58.33 -19.49
C GLN A 11 7.27 -59.03 -18.96
N ALA A 12 8.30 -59.14 -19.79
CA ALA A 12 9.57 -59.78 -19.45
C ALA A 12 9.51 -61.23 -18.96
N THR A 13 8.34 -61.91 -19.04
CA THR A 13 8.13 -63.30 -18.62
C THR A 13 7.99 -64.17 -19.88
N SER A 14 8.80 -65.25 -19.95
CA SER A 14 8.72 -66.18 -21.08
C SER A 14 7.50 -67.11 -20.98
N VAL A 15 6.84 -67.37 -22.11
CA VAL A 15 5.75 -68.31 -22.22
C VAL A 15 6.13 -69.41 -23.22
N THR A 16 5.79 -70.64 -22.88
CA THR A 16 5.93 -71.81 -23.78
C THR A 16 4.57 -72.09 -24.40
N ILE A 17 4.52 -72.15 -25.72
CA ILE A 17 3.29 -72.30 -26.52
C ILE A 17 3.40 -73.57 -27.28
N ASP A 18 2.49 -74.51 -27.08
CA ASP A 18 2.39 -75.80 -27.77
C ASP A 18 1.51 -75.62 -29.04
N VAL A 19 2.10 -74.98 -30.04
CA VAL A 19 1.39 -74.59 -31.29
C VAL A 19 0.89 -75.78 -32.15
N LEU A 20 1.38 -76.95 -31.88
CA LEU A 20 0.96 -78.14 -32.58
C LEU A 20 -0.21 -78.84 -31.92
N ALA A 21 -0.64 -78.44 -30.75
CA ALA A 21 -1.69 -79.10 -30.00
C ALA A 21 -3.08 -79.05 -30.69
N ASN A 22 -3.36 -78.03 -31.44
CA ASN A 22 -4.63 -77.82 -32.17
C ASN A 22 -4.46 -78.08 -33.69
N ASP A 23 -3.26 -78.42 -34.16
CA ASP A 23 -2.99 -78.69 -35.54
C ASP A 23 -3.53 -80.05 -35.96
N THR A 24 -3.94 -80.15 -37.21
CA THR A 24 -4.57 -81.38 -37.76
C THR A 24 -3.77 -81.84 -38.94
N ASP A 25 -3.61 -83.16 -38.96
CA ASP A 25 -3.01 -83.95 -40.08
C ASP A 25 -3.85 -85.14 -40.35
N LEU A 26 -4.17 -85.39 -41.63
CA LEU A 26 -5.09 -86.44 -42.02
C LEU A 26 -4.49 -87.77 -41.74
N ASP A 27 -3.17 -87.88 -41.88
CA ASP A 27 -2.45 -89.14 -41.69
C ASP A 27 -1.85 -89.29 -40.30
N LYS A 28 -1.97 -88.24 -39.47
CA LYS A 28 -1.48 -88.14 -38.06
C LYS A 28 0.04 -88.40 -37.95
N ASP A 29 0.79 -87.86 -38.86
CA ASP A 29 2.21 -88.05 -38.89
C ASP A 29 3.01 -86.72 -38.95
N LEU A 30 2.43 -85.63 -38.34
CA LEU A 30 3.12 -84.41 -38.12
C LEU A 30 4.49 -84.67 -37.49
N ASP A 31 5.49 -83.94 -37.95
CA ASP A 31 6.84 -84.00 -37.43
C ASP A 31 7.18 -82.71 -36.65
N PRO A 32 7.06 -82.69 -35.31
CA PRO A 32 7.35 -81.49 -34.45
C PRO A 32 8.78 -80.91 -34.61
N THR A 33 9.70 -81.76 -35.10
CA THR A 33 11.11 -81.32 -35.34
C THR A 33 11.28 -80.45 -36.54
N THR A 34 10.23 -80.34 -37.35
CA THR A 34 10.19 -79.55 -38.57
C THR A 34 9.54 -78.18 -38.40
N LEU A 35 9.06 -77.87 -37.16
CA LEU A 35 8.49 -76.57 -36.83
C LEU A 35 9.45 -75.44 -37.22
N THR A 36 8.95 -74.46 -37.97
CA THR A 36 9.73 -73.32 -38.43
C THR A 36 8.95 -72.03 -38.18
N ILE A 37 9.65 -70.99 -37.80
CA ILE A 37 9.13 -69.64 -37.69
C ILE A 37 9.24 -68.99 -39.05
N VAL A 38 8.11 -68.49 -39.59
CA VAL A 38 8.03 -67.74 -40.84
C VAL A 38 8.27 -66.30 -40.59
N ASP A 39 7.47 -65.65 -39.69
CA ASP A 39 7.65 -64.30 -39.27
C ASP A 39 8.01 -64.17 -37.76
N GLN A 40 9.01 -63.41 -37.48
CA GLN A 40 9.49 -63.16 -36.14
C GLN A 40 8.55 -62.17 -35.42
N PRO A 41 8.38 -62.27 -34.10
CA PRO A 41 7.60 -61.32 -33.32
C PRO A 41 8.27 -59.93 -33.32
N ALA A 42 7.44 -58.84 -33.33
CA ALA A 42 7.92 -57.47 -33.35
C ALA A 42 8.37 -57.00 -31.98
N GLN A 43 7.75 -57.51 -30.93
CA GLN A 43 7.95 -57.03 -29.56
C GLN A 43 8.66 -58.06 -28.64
N GLY A 44 9.19 -59.12 -29.18
CA GLY A 44 9.81 -60.17 -28.38
C GLY A 44 10.86 -60.97 -29.16
N LYS A 45 11.28 -62.05 -28.52
CA LYS A 45 12.13 -63.06 -29.13
C LYS A 45 11.45 -64.43 -29.05
N VAL A 46 11.48 -65.22 -30.07
CA VAL A 46 10.95 -66.55 -30.06
C VAL A 46 12.06 -67.53 -30.42
N VAL A 47 12.09 -68.65 -29.74
CA VAL A 47 12.93 -69.80 -30.03
C VAL A 47 12.09 -71.10 -30.03
N ILE A 48 12.52 -72.14 -30.79
CA ILE A 48 11.89 -73.46 -30.81
C ILE A 48 12.65 -74.32 -29.80
N VAL A 49 11.93 -74.89 -28.87
CA VAL A 49 12.46 -75.85 -27.87
C VAL A 49 11.51 -77.03 -27.82
N ASP A 50 12.02 -78.17 -28.06
CA ASP A 50 11.28 -79.53 -28.04
C ASP A 50 9.93 -79.51 -28.80
N GLY A 51 9.96 -78.80 -30.01
CA GLY A 51 8.79 -78.71 -30.85
C GLY A 51 7.70 -77.76 -30.42
N LYS A 52 8.03 -76.83 -29.44
CA LYS A 52 7.19 -75.74 -28.97
C LYS A 52 7.86 -74.39 -29.15
N LEU A 53 7.07 -73.36 -29.25
CA LEU A 53 7.57 -71.99 -29.27
C LEU A 53 7.77 -71.46 -27.81
N VAL A 54 8.95 -70.96 -27.56
CA VAL A 54 9.22 -70.21 -26.29
C VAL A 54 9.40 -68.74 -26.68
N TYR A 55 8.38 -67.96 -26.35
CA TYR A 55 8.37 -66.54 -26.61
C TYR A 55 8.76 -65.77 -25.34
N THR A 56 9.58 -64.73 -25.47
CA THR A 56 10.00 -63.83 -24.39
C THR A 56 9.80 -62.42 -24.87
N PRO A 57 8.86 -61.68 -24.24
CA PRO A 57 8.66 -60.24 -24.53
C PRO A 57 9.91 -59.42 -24.26
N ASN A 58 10.17 -58.40 -25.12
CA ASN A 58 11.16 -57.40 -24.85
C ASN A 58 10.76 -56.52 -23.64
N ALA A 59 11.73 -55.85 -23.00
CA ALA A 59 11.41 -54.89 -21.94
C ALA A 59 10.51 -53.77 -22.48
N GLY A 60 9.36 -53.53 -21.87
CA GLY A 60 8.39 -52.53 -22.24
C GLY A 60 7.45 -52.97 -23.40
N ALA A 61 7.51 -54.19 -23.81
CA ALA A 61 6.54 -54.80 -24.78
C ALA A 61 5.12 -54.77 -24.19
N LYS A 62 4.11 -54.49 -25.01
CA LYS A 62 2.73 -54.34 -24.53
C LYS A 62 1.71 -54.58 -25.65
N GLY A 63 0.46 -54.84 -25.23
CA GLY A 63 -0.60 -55.14 -26.20
C GLY A 63 -0.47 -56.52 -26.77
N THR A 64 -0.48 -56.65 -28.08
CA THR A 64 -0.39 -57.97 -28.76
C THR A 64 0.85 -58.05 -29.67
N ASP A 65 1.47 -59.26 -29.74
CA ASP A 65 2.52 -59.59 -30.66
C ASP A 65 2.08 -60.83 -31.46
N THR A 66 2.68 -61.06 -32.61
CA THR A 66 2.31 -62.16 -33.50
C THR A 66 3.55 -62.92 -33.99
N ILE A 67 3.41 -64.19 -34.15
CA ILE A 67 4.39 -65.10 -34.68
C ILE A 67 3.70 -65.90 -35.74
N THR A 68 4.31 -66.05 -36.95
CA THR A 68 3.78 -66.94 -37.97
C THR A 68 4.68 -68.16 -38.04
N TYR A 69 4.08 -69.38 -38.13
CA TYR A 69 4.80 -70.65 -38.16
C TYR A 69 4.25 -71.60 -39.22
N GLN A 70 5.04 -72.57 -39.55
CA GLN A 70 4.73 -73.69 -40.40
C GLN A 70 5.32 -74.97 -39.82
N VAL A 71 4.73 -76.11 -40.16
CA VAL A 71 5.22 -77.45 -39.75
C VAL A 71 5.08 -78.43 -40.98
N LYS A 72 5.87 -79.48 -41.00
CA LYS A 72 5.76 -80.50 -42.00
C LYS A 72 5.31 -81.76 -41.39
N ASP A 73 4.69 -82.58 -42.23
CA ASP A 73 4.49 -84.00 -41.93
C ASP A 73 5.80 -84.80 -42.17
N LYS A 74 5.84 -86.06 -41.81
CA LYS A 74 7.00 -86.94 -42.01
C LYS A 74 7.29 -87.16 -43.46
N ASN A 75 6.37 -86.90 -44.40
CA ASN A 75 6.53 -87.00 -45.81
C ASN A 75 7.14 -85.72 -46.48
N GLY A 76 7.32 -84.70 -45.64
CA GLY A 76 7.91 -83.43 -46.07
C GLY A 76 6.91 -82.42 -46.64
N ASN A 77 5.61 -82.59 -46.58
CA ASN A 77 4.59 -81.68 -47.00
C ASN A 77 4.46 -80.59 -45.95
N VAL A 78 4.48 -79.30 -46.44
CA VAL A 78 4.46 -78.07 -45.59
C VAL A 78 2.97 -77.74 -45.32
N SER A 79 2.67 -77.36 -44.06
CA SER A 79 1.34 -76.87 -43.67
C SER A 79 1.07 -75.43 -44.32
N ASN A 80 -0.14 -74.96 -44.21
CA ASN A 80 -0.42 -73.53 -44.31
C ASN A 80 0.35 -72.81 -43.23
N GLU A 81 0.50 -71.49 -43.37
CA GLU A 81 0.94 -70.55 -42.33
C GLU A 81 -0.16 -70.40 -41.28
N ALA A 82 0.18 -70.52 -40.02
CA ALA A 82 -0.68 -70.25 -38.91
C ALA A 82 -0.08 -69.18 -38.01
N THR A 83 -0.94 -68.36 -37.37
CA THR A 83 -0.54 -67.24 -36.58
C THR A 83 -0.74 -67.54 -35.11
N VAL A 84 0.28 -67.30 -34.32
CA VAL A 84 0.18 -67.27 -32.87
C VAL A 84 -0.03 -65.80 -32.43
N THR A 85 -1.15 -65.46 -31.82
CA THR A 85 -1.42 -64.14 -31.24
C THR A 85 -1.13 -64.20 -29.73
N ILE A 86 -0.22 -63.34 -29.29
CA ILE A 86 0.26 -63.34 -27.89
C ILE A 86 -0.18 -62.02 -27.27
N ALA A 87 -1.04 -62.10 -26.27
CA ALA A 87 -1.37 -60.95 -25.43
C ALA A 87 -0.28 -60.74 -24.39
N ILE A 88 0.31 -59.58 -24.35
CA ILE A 88 1.34 -59.17 -23.37
C ILE A 88 0.68 -58.37 -22.28
N ASN A 89 0.57 -58.90 -21.14
CA ASN A 89 -0.03 -58.26 -19.96
C ASN A 89 0.86 -57.15 -19.42
N GLU A 90 0.28 -55.97 -19.28
CA GLU A 90 0.93 -54.80 -18.69
C GLU A 90 0.69 -54.82 -17.16
N PRO A 91 1.67 -54.42 -16.33
CA PRO A 91 1.44 -54.33 -14.89
C PRO A 91 0.50 -53.17 -14.58
N PRO A 92 -0.30 -53.29 -13.51
CA PRO A 92 -1.16 -52.20 -13.06
C PRO A 92 -0.35 -50.96 -12.64
N VAL A 93 -0.99 -49.80 -12.73
CA VAL A 93 -0.47 -48.52 -12.27
C VAL A 93 -1.25 -48.09 -11.05
N ALA A 94 -0.63 -48.17 -9.87
CA ALA A 94 -1.18 -47.65 -8.64
C ALA A 94 -0.88 -46.15 -8.48
N GLY A 95 -1.91 -45.37 -8.16
CA GLY A 95 -1.85 -43.94 -7.93
C GLY A 95 -1.69 -43.60 -6.44
N ASP A 96 -1.04 -42.46 -6.17
CA ASP A 96 -0.94 -42.00 -4.78
C ASP A 96 -2.30 -41.54 -4.24
N ASP A 97 -2.55 -41.79 -2.96
CA ASP A 97 -3.81 -41.54 -2.29
C ASP A 97 -3.64 -40.53 -1.16
N TYR A 98 -4.76 -39.91 -0.83
CA TYR A 98 -4.85 -38.99 0.28
C TYR A 98 -6.06 -39.31 1.16
N GLY A 99 -5.82 -39.32 2.48
CA GLY A 99 -6.87 -39.47 3.49
C GLY A 99 -6.75 -38.42 4.57
N LYS A 100 -7.85 -38.11 5.21
CA LYS A 100 -7.90 -37.23 6.36
C LYS A 100 -8.72 -37.87 7.47
N THR A 101 -8.22 -37.77 8.68
CA THR A 101 -8.95 -38.26 9.86
C THR A 101 -8.68 -37.40 11.07
N LYS A 102 -9.52 -37.49 12.08
CA LYS A 102 -9.25 -36.90 13.40
C LYS A 102 -8.38 -37.85 14.24
N GLN A 103 -7.67 -37.28 15.19
CA GLN A 103 -6.92 -38.03 16.19
C GLN A 103 -7.79 -39.07 16.84
N GLY A 104 -7.29 -40.31 16.95
CA GLY A 104 -8.02 -41.43 17.54
C GLY A 104 -9.21 -41.95 16.76
N VAL A 105 -9.62 -41.40 15.66
CA VAL A 105 -10.76 -41.78 14.83
C VAL A 105 -10.29 -42.61 13.63
N PRO A 106 -10.70 -43.90 13.49
CA PRO A 106 -10.39 -44.65 12.30
C PRO A 106 -11.01 -44.04 11.04
N THR A 107 -10.33 -44.20 9.92
CA THR A 107 -10.82 -43.74 8.61
C THR A 107 -10.67 -44.85 7.58
N THR A 108 -11.51 -44.80 6.55
CA THR A 108 -11.48 -45.74 5.44
C THR A 108 -11.19 -44.96 4.14
N ILE A 109 -10.24 -45.48 3.36
CA ILE A 109 -9.80 -44.85 2.09
C ILE A 109 -9.94 -45.86 0.99
N ASP A 110 -10.60 -45.52 -0.09
CA ASP A 110 -10.71 -46.33 -1.30
C ASP A 110 -9.47 -46.11 -2.18
N VAL A 111 -8.42 -46.89 -1.90
CA VAL A 111 -7.12 -46.76 -2.55
C VAL A 111 -7.11 -47.19 -4.02
N LEU A 112 -8.09 -48.02 -4.43
CA LEU A 112 -8.20 -48.50 -5.79
C LEU A 112 -8.95 -47.53 -6.72
N ALA A 113 -9.51 -46.46 -6.19
CA ALA A 113 -10.36 -45.53 -6.97
C ALA A 113 -9.60 -44.82 -8.09
N ASN A 114 -8.31 -44.56 -7.94
CA ASN A 114 -7.43 -43.92 -8.90
C ASN A 114 -6.44 -44.88 -9.57
N ASP A 115 -6.43 -46.14 -9.14
CA ASP A 115 -5.59 -47.21 -9.71
C ASP A 115 -6.16 -47.69 -11.04
N LYS A 116 -5.30 -48.09 -11.93
CA LYS A 116 -5.69 -48.58 -13.27
C LYS A 116 -4.83 -49.76 -13.69
N ASP A 117 -5.50 -50.72 -14.31
CA ASP A 117 -4.84 -51.74 -15.11
C ASP A 117 -5.03 -51.38 -16.59
N PRO A 118 -3.95 -51.17 -17.38
CA PRO A 118 -4.05 -50.75 -18.76
C PRO A 118 -4.77 -51.72 -19.69
N ASP A 119 -4.73 -53.05 -19.42
CA ASP A 119 -5.24 -54.08 -20.30
C ASP A 119 -6.04 -55.19 -19.57
N GLY A 120 -6.31 -55.04 -18.29
CA GLY A 120 -7.01 -56.00 -17.47
C GLY A 120 -7.82 -55.44 -16.33
N GLU A 121 -7.93 -56.25 -15.28
CA GLU A 121 -8.62 -55.90 -14.04
C GLU A 121 -7.70 -56.12 -12.83
N LEU A 122 -7.75 -55.16 -11.89
CA LEU A 122 -7.06 -55.25 -10.63
C LEU A 122 -7.59 -56.44 -9.81
N ASP A 123 -6.71 -57.16 -9.16
CA ASP A 123 -7.08 -58.16 -8.14
C ASP A 123 -6.96 -57.57 -6.74
N LYS A 124 -8.06 -56.98 -6.25
CA LYS A 124 -8.13 -56.35 -4.93
C LYS A 124 -7.73 -57.29 -3.77
N SER A 125 -7.82 -58.60 -3.97
CA SER A 125 -7.41 -59.58 -2.94
C SER A 125 -5.90 -59.66 -2.73
N THR A 126 -5.11 -59.04 -3.63
CA THR A 126 -3.66 -59.03 -3.63
C THR A 126 -3.05 -57.75 -3.05
N LEU A 127 -3.91 -56.81 -2.62
CA LEU A 127 -3.45 -55.57 -1.96
C LEU A 127 -2.48 -55.87 -0.82
N HIS A 128 -1.31 -55.28 -0.86
CA HIS A 128 -0.25 -55.54 0.11
C HIS A 128 0.36 -54.21 0.62
N ILE A 129 0.47 -54.08 1.93
CA ILE A 129 1.16 -52.96 2.57
C ILE A 129 2.67 -53.26 2.56
N GLU A 130 3.43 -52.52 1.78
CA GLU A 130 4.91 -52.62 1.74
C GLU A 130 5.55 -52.01 2.98
N LYS A 131 5.03 -50.81 3.38
CA LYS A 131 5.48 -50.07 4.57
C LYS A 131 4.27 -49.52 5.32
N ASN A 132 4.14 -49.88 6.58
CA ASN A 132 3.10 -49.33 7.43
C ASN A 132 3.46 -47.95 7.99
N GLY A 133 2.43 -47.19 8.33
CA GLY A 133 2.57 -45.87 8.96
C GLY A 133 3.25 -45.93 10.32
N SER A 134 3.92 -44.84 10.68
CA SER A 134 4.56 -44.68 11.99
C SER A 134 3.59 -44.21 13.07
N LYS A 135 2.52 -43.51 12.68
CA LYS A 135 1.55 -42.85 13.58
C LYS A 135 0.23 -43.60 13.71
N GLY A 136 0.06 -44.70 13.00
CA GLY A 136 -1.16 -45.55 13.05
C GLY A 136 -0.90 -46.96 12.65
N THR A 137 -2.01 -47.73 12.52
CA THR A 137 -2.05 -49.08 11.95
C THR A 137 -2.97 -49.04 10.74
N ALA A 138 -2.52 -49.67 9.68
CA ALA A 138 -3.29 -49.79 8.44
C ALA A 138 -3.53 -51.27 8.10
N THR A 139 -4.73 -51.58 7.61
CA THR A 139 -5.14 -52.90 7.11
C THR A 139 -6.10 -52.71 5.95
N PHE A 140 -6.18 -53.71 5.05
CA PHE A 140 -7.20 -53.70 4.01
C PHE A 140 -8.40 -54.54 4.45
N ASP A 141 -9.60 -54.09 4.12
CA ASP A 141 -10.84 -54.82 4.31
C ASP A 141 -11.12 -55.75 3.11
N VAL A 142 -12.21 -56.51 3.20
CA VAL A 142 -12.61 -57.48 2.16
C VAL A 142 -12.99 -56.83 0.84
N ASP A 143 -13.32 -55.52 0.85
CA ASP A 143 -13.64 -54.74 -0.32
C ASP A 143 -12.43 -54.05 -0.97
N GLY A 144 -11.22 -54.21 -0.36
CA GLY A 144 -9.98 -53.63 -0.82
C GLY A 144 -9.79 -52.17 -0.35
N LYS A 145 -10.57 -51.69 0.59
CA LYS A 145 -10.38 -50.35 1.17
C LYS A 145 -9.39 -50.39 2.31
N LEU A 146 -8.55 -49.38 2.41
CA LEU A 146 -7.64 -49.19 3.55
C LEU A 146 -8.43 -48.72 4.78
N ILE A 147 -8.34 -49.45 5.87
CA ILE A 147 -8.76 -49.01 7.20
C ILE A 147 -7.52 -48.57 7.95
N TYR A 148 -7.46 -47.27 8.26
CA TYR A 148 -6.39 -46.71 9.06
C TYR A 148 -6.89 -46.30 10.44
N THR A 149 -6.19 -46.73 11.48
CA THR A 149 -6.46 -46.39 12.87
C THR A 149 -5.29 -45.62 13.45
N PRO A 150 -5.42 -44.30 13.73
CA PRO A 150 -4.37 -43.55 14.39
C PRO A 150 -4.01 -44.08 15.75
N LYS A 151 -2.72 -44.06 16.13
CA LYS A 151 -2.30 -44.31 17.51
C LYS A 151 -2.82 -43.21 18.43
N PRO A 152 -3.05 -43.51 19.71
CA PRO A 152 -3.36 -42.47 20.70
C PRO A 152 -2.32 -41.31 20.64
N GLY A 153 -2.80 -40.09 20.64
CA GLY A 153 -1.95 -38.92 20.58
C GLY A 153 -1.35 -38.55 19.21
N ALA A 154 -1.54 -39.37 18.20
CA ALA A 154 -0.96 -39.16 16.88
C ALA A 154 -1.62 -37.99 16.15
N THR A 155 -0.80 -37.04 15.62
CA THR A 155 -1.24 -35.93 14.79
C THR A 155 -0.28 -35.67 13.64
N GLY A 156 -0.71 -34.85 12.66
CA GLY A 156 0.05 -34.54 11.45
C GLY A 156 0.12 -35.70 10.47
N GLN A 157 0.94 -35.61 9.45
CA GLN A 157 0.96 -36.58 8.35
C GLN A 157 1.59 -37.92 8.72
N ASP A 158 0.97 -38.99 8.30
CA ASP A 158 1.53 -40.34 8.26
C ASP A 158 1.54 -40.87 6.82
N THR A 159 2.47 -41.72 6.48
CA THR A 159 2.61 -42.28 5.14
C THR A 159 2.70 -43.79 5.16
N ILE A 160 1.95 -44.42 4.28
CA ILE A 160 1.86 -45.85 4.08
C ILE A 160 2.15 -46.14 2.62
N THR A 161 2.83 -47.21 2.29
CA THR A 161 3.01 -47.59 0.89
C THR A 161 2.40 -48.98 0.62
N TYR A 162 1.85 -49.11 -0.57
CA TYR A 162 1.20 -50.34 -0.98
C TYR A 162 1.46 -50.73 -2.43
N THR A 163 1.17 -51.98 -2.76
CA THR A 163 1.12 -52.52 -4.11
C THR A 163 -0.15 -53.35 -4.33
N VAL A 164 -0.56 -53.50 -5.56
CA VAL A 164 -1.68 -54.35 -5.99
C VAL A 164 -1.23 -55.15 -7.20
N LYS A 165 -1.83 -56.33 -7.41
CA LYS A 165 -1.63 -57.11 -8.63
C LYS A 165 -2.85 -57.03 -9.54
N ASP A 166 -2.63 -57.33 -10.82
CA ASP A 166 -3.70 -57.69 -11.75
C ASP A 166 -4.09 -59.16 -11.58
N LYS A 167 -5.11 -59.57 -12.31
CA LYS A 167 -5.56 -60.96 -12.32
C LYS A 167 -4.56 -61.92 -12.98
N ASP A 168 -3.60 -61.43 -13.73
CA ASP A 168 -2.52 -62.18 -14.35
C ASP A 168 -1.25 -62.27 -13.49
N GLY A 169 -1.27 -61.64 -12.30
CA GLY A 169 -0.27 -61.71 -11.26
C GLY A 169 0.86 -60.72 -11.37
N SER A 170 0.82 -59.75 -12.32
CA SER A 170 1.81 -58.65 -12.40
C SER A 170 1.58 -57.68 -11.26
N ILE A 171 2.71 -57.17 -10.70
CA ILE A 171 2.68 -56.24 -9.54
C ILE A 171 2.77 -54.80 -10.03
N SER A 172 1.98 -53.88 -9.46
CA SER A 172 2.01 -52.44 -9.71
C SER A 172 3.33 -51.78 -9.28
N ASN A 173 3.51 -50.50 -9.64
CA ASN A 173 4.44 -49.64 -8.90
C ASN A 173 4.00 -49.54 -7.44
N THR A 174 4.94 -49.18 -6.56
CA THR A 174 4.60 -48.79 -5.17
C THR A 174 3.93 -47.44 -5.17
N ALA A 175 2.73 -47.33 -4.61
CA ALA A 175 1.99 -46.08 -4.38
C ALA A 175 2.01 -45.67 -2.90
N THR A 176 1.87 -44.38 -2.67
CA THR A 176 1.92 -43.79 -1.32
C THR A 176 0.53 -43.30 -0.90
N ILE A 177 0.11 -43.68 0.27
CA ILE A 177 -1.10 -43.18 0.94
C ILE A 177 -0.63 -42.18 1.99
N THR A 178 -0.98 -40.90 1.80
CA THR A 178 -0.73 -39.85 2.78
C THR A 178 -1.98 -39.60 3.62
N ILE A 179 -1.88 -39.72 4.93
CA ILE A 179 -2.98 -39.54 5.86
C ILE A 179 -2.71 -38.37 6.76
N ASP A 180 -3.58 -37.37 6.73
CA ASP A 180 -3.54 -36.17 7.55
C ASP A 180 -4.37 -36.40 8.83
N ILE A 181 -3.69 -36.55 9.96
CA ILE A 181 -4.32 -36.78 11.25
C ILE A 181 -4.46 -35.42 11.92
N VAL A 182 -5.69 -34.87 11.90
CA VAL A 182 -5.97 -33.56 12.55
C VAL A 182 -6.28 -33.76 14.04
N PRO A 183 -5.89 -32.83 14.91
CA PRO A 183 -6.27 -32.88 16.33
C PRO A 183 -7.80 -32.97 16.52
N THR A 184 -8.23 -33.57 17.58
CA THR A 184 -9.67 -33.76 17.90
C THR A 184 -10.39 -32.51 18.37
N GLN A 185 -9.70 -31.35 18.48
CA GLN A 185 -10.37 -30.11 18.81
C GLN A 185 -11.38 -29.73 17.72
N THR A 186 -12.60 -29.46 18.13
CA THR A 186 -13.69 -29.12 17.22
C THR A 186 -13.70 -27.66 16.78
N THR A 187 -13.05 -26.73 17.54
CA THR A 187 -12.90 -25.31 17.21
C THR A 187 -11.59 -24.79 17.79
N PRO A 188 -10.75 -24.08 17.02
CA PRO A 188 -9.66 -23.30 17.58
C PRO A 188 -10.19 -22.33 18.65
N THR A 189 -9.41 -22.11 19.71
CA THR A 189 -9.75 -21.09 20.69
C THR A 189 -9.22 -19.75 20.21
N GLU A 190 -10.10 -18.82 19.89
CA GLU A 190 -9.76 -17.55 19.30
C GLU A 190 -9.78 -16.44 20.36
N VAL A 191 -8.71 -15.66 20.44
CA VAL A 191 -8.60 -14.44 21.24
C VAL A 191 -8.24 -13.26 20.37
N TYR A 192 -8.67 -12.06 20.75
CA TYR A 192 -8.56 -10.88 19.91
C TYR A 192 -7.91 -9.73 20.66
N GLU A 193 -6.86 -9.14 20.11
CA GLU A 193 -6.13 -8.00 20.72
C GLU A 193 -6.96 -6.72 20.77
N LYS A 194 -7.98 -6.59 19.94
CA LYS A 194 -8.92 -5.45 20.01
C LYS A 194 -9.52 -5.23 21.40
N GLY A 195 -9.55 -6.26 22.24
CA GLY A 195 -9.96 -6.14 23.65
C GLY A 195 -8.94 -5.45 24.55
N LEU A 196 -7.68 -5.33 24.09
CA LEU A 196 -6.57 -4.69 24.79
C LEU A 196 -6.37 -3.22 24.41
N ARG A 197 -7.21 -2.66 23.55
CA ARG A 197 -7.06 -1.30 23.02
C ARG A 197 -6.80 -0.28 24.10
N THR A 198 -5.76 0.54 23.90
CA THR A 198 -5.33 1.62 24.78
C THR A 198 -5.70 3.00 24.26
N ASP A 199 -6.21 3.11 23.04
CA ASP A 199 -6.55 4.34 22.33
C ASP A 199 -7.85 5.01 22.83
N GLY A 200 -8.53 4.42 23.82
CA GLY A 200 -9.80 4.90 24.38
C GLY A 200 -11.04 4.44 23.61
N THR A 201 -10.87 3.69 22.51
CA THR A 201 -12.01 3.04 21.86
C THR A 201 -12.50 1.85 22.71
N ALA A 202 -13.81 1.59 22.71
CA ALA A 202 -14.38 0.50 23.50
C ALA A 202 -13.94 -0.85 22.92
N GLY A 203 -12.92 -1.48 23.50
CA GLY A 203 -12.53 -2.84 23.17
C GLY A 203 -13.56 -3.85 23.67
N ASP A 204 -13.70 -4.94 22.96
CA ASP A 204 -14.54 -6.08 23.39
C ASP A 204 -13.77 -6.95 24.41
N LYS A 205 -13.89 -6.63 25.69
CA LYS A 205 -13.20 -7.36 26.77
C LYS A 205 -13.57 -8.85 26.83
N SER A 206 -14.70 -9.26 26.25
CA SER A 206 -15.06 -10.69 26.17
C SER A 206 -14.15 -11.47 25.21
N SER A 207 -13.48 -10.78 24.29
CA SER A 207 -12.60 -11.40 23.31
C SER A 207 -11.19 -11.70 23.81
N VAL A 208 -10.77 -11.16 24.96
CA VAL A 208 -9.45 -11.44 25.57
C VAL A 208 -9.47 -12.61 26.58
N THR A 209 -10.63 -13.04 27.02
CA THR A 209 -10.80 -14.21 27.88
C THR A 209 -11.80 -15.16 27.24
N VAL A 210 -11.35 -16.32 26.82
CA VAL A 210 -12.15 -17.30 26.09
C VAL A 210 -11.92 -18.68 26.65
N ASN A 211 -12.99 -19.51 26.66
CA ASN A 211 -12.94 -20.89 27.10
C ASN A 211 -12.82 -21.83 25.90
N GLY A 212 -11.95 -22.81 26.02
CA GLY A 212 -11.79 -23.91 25.08
C GLY A 212 -12.09 -25.26 25.72
N VAL A 213 -12.30 -26.27 24.89
CA VAL A 213 -12.55 -27.65 25.30
C VAL A 213 -11.74 -28.59 24.46
N ILE A 214 -11.04 -29.53 25.11
CA ILE A 214 -10.32 -30.64 24.46
C ILE A 214 -10.87 -31.93 25.01
N GLU A 215 -11.06 -32.93 24.15
CA GLU A 215 -11.47 -34.28 24.56
C GLU A 215 -10.26 -35.21 24.51
N LEU A 216 -9.95 -35.87 25.64
CA LEU A 216 -8.92 -36.90 25.79
C LEU A 216 -9.58 -38.26 25.95
N SER A 217 -9.02 -39.28 25.33
CA SER A 217 -9.43 -40.67 25.57
C SER A 217 -9.15 -41.07 27.02
N ASN A 218 -10.14 -41.63 27.70
CA ASN A 218 -9.99 -42.15 29.06
C ASN A 218 -10.76 -43.48 29.20
N PRO A 219 -10.27 -44.58 28.60
CA PRO A 219 -11.00 -45.83 28.50
C PRO A 219 -11.27 -46.51 29.85
N THR A 220 -10.69 -46.00 30.91
CA THR A 220 -10.91 -46.51 32.29
C THR A 220 -12.02 -45.79 33.02
N ASP A 221 -12.59 -44.74 32.48
CA ASP A 221 -13.58 -43.85 33.11
C ASP A 221 -13.17 -43.35 34.54
N LYS A 222 -11.87 -43.42 34.82
CA LYS A 222 -11.36 -42.95 36.12
C LYS A 222 -11.54 -41.41 36.18
N PRO A 223 -12.19 -40.92 37.26
CA PRO A 223 -12.33 -39.48 37.44
C PRO A 223 -10.98 -38.78 37.38
N THR A 224 -10.90 -37.73 36.58
CA THR A 224 -9.70 -36.91 36.38
C THR A 224 -9.93 -35.56 37.02
N THR A 225 -8.92 -35.02 37.70
CA THR A 225 -8.93 -33.65 38.25
C THR A 225 -8.03 -32.73 37.38
N PRO A 226 -8.19 -31.41 37.42
CA PRO A 226 -7.30 -30.49 36.70
C PRO A 226 -5.81 -30.72 36.96
N SER A 227 -5.44 -31.19 38.15
CA SER A 227 -4.06 -31.53 38.52
C SER A 227 -3.50 -32.81 37.88
N ASP A 228 -4.37 -33.68 37.41
CA ASP A 228 -3.96 -34.91 36.70
C ASP A 228 -3.65 -34.65 35.22
N ILE A 229 -4.01 -33.45 34.72
CA ILE A 229 -3.76 -33.01 33.35
C ILE A 229 -2.40 -32.30 33.27
N LYS A 230 -1.53 -32.79 32.41
CA LYS A 230 -0.30 -32.12 32.06
C LYS A 230 -0.52 -31.27 30.83
N ILE A 231 -0.32 -29.95 30.94
CA ILE A 231 -0.25 -29.08 29.79
C ILE A 231 1.17 -29.09 29.26
N ILE A 232 1.34 -29.38 27.98
CA ILE A 232 2.60 -29.34 27.28
C ILE A 232 2.83 -27.91 26.81
N GLU A 233 3.89 -27.32 27.27
CA GLU A 233 4.28 -25.94 26.99
C GLU A 233 4.38 -25.68 25.48
N PRO A 234 3.90 -24.52 24.99
CA PRO A 234 4.01 -24.16 23.59
C PRO A 234 5.47 -24.09 23.13
N THR A 235 5.72 -24.57 21.93
CA THR A 235 7.03 -24.46 21.28
C THR A 235 7.12 -23.21 20.38
N THR A 236 5.99 -22.53 20.15
CA THR A 236 5.90 -21.32 19.36
C THR A 236 6.70 -20.20 20.02
N LYS A 237 7.66 -19.62 19.29
CA LYS A 237 8.43 -18.47 19.76
C LYS A 237 7.56 -17.23 19.52
N LEU A 238 7.30 -16.51 20.59
CA LEU A 238 6.52 -15.28 20.59
C LEU A 238 7.36 -14.10 21.05
N THR A 239 6.99 -12.92 20.58
CA THR A 239 7.49 -11.63 21.08
C THR A 239 6.33 -10.71 21.43
N SER A 240 6.61 -9.68 22.21
CA SER A 240 5.67 -8.62 22.58
C SER A 240 6.44 -7.31 22.62
N GLY A 241 6.15 -6.40 21.67
CA GLY A 241 6.92 -5.16 21.48
C GLY A 241 8.40 -5.42 21.15
N GLY A 242 8.69 -6.49 20.41
CA GLY A 242 10.04 -6.93 20.05
C GLY A 242 10.76 -7.73 21.14
N GLU A 243 10.22 -7.82 22.35
CA GLU A 243 10.82 -8.57 23.47
C GLU A 243 10.33 -10.02 23.49
N PRO A 244 11.21 -11.02 23.69
CA PRO A 244 10.82 -12.43 23.64
C PRO A 244 9.92 -12.82 24.81
N ILE A 245 8.83 -13.51 24.53
CA ILE A 245 7.94 -14.10 25.54
C ILE A 245 8.53 -15.43 25.98
N LYS A 246 8.71 -15.58 27.31
CA LYS A 246 9.14 -16.82 27.95
C LYS A 246 7.95 -17.50 28.63
N TRP A 247 7.77 -18.79 28.33
CA TRP A 247 6.75 -19.61 28.96
C TRP A 247 7.20 -20.07 30.37
N GLU A 248 6.30 -19.97 31.32
CA GLU A 248 6.52 -20.42 32.69
C GLU A 248 5.34 -21.30 33.14
N PRO A 249 5.59 -22.42 33.87
CA PRO A 249 4.50 -23.19 34.43
C PRO A 249 3.73 -22.37 35.46
N SER A 250 2.41 -22.56 35.49
CA SER A 250 1.52 -22.02 36.50
C SER A 250 0.61 -23.10 37.07
N ASP A 251 -0.21 -22.79 38.08
CA ASP A 251 -1.17 -23.73 38.67
C ASP A 251 -2.15 -24.22 37.56
N ASN A 252 -2.06 -25.49 37.18
CA ASN A 252 -2.84 -26.17 36.17
C ASN A 252 -2.72 -25.52 34.76
N GLY A 253 -1.56 -24.94 34.40
CA GLY A 253 -1.40 -24.27 33.12
C GLY A 253 -0.02 -23.72 32.86
N PHE A 254 0.04 -22.71 32.00
CA PHE A 254 1.25 -21.96 31.72
C PHE A 254 0.95 -20.47 31.51
N VAL A 255 1.98 -19.64 31.64
CA VAL A 255 1.93 -18.18 31.46
C VAL A 255 3.10 -17.78 30.60
N GLY A 256 2.84 -17.00 29.55
CA GLY A 256 3.85 -16.32 28.74
C GLY A 256 4.15 -14.94 29.33
N LYS A 257 5.42 -14.65 29.61
CA LYS A 257 5.90 -13.37 30.20
C LYS A 257 7.02 -12.76 29.39
N THR A 258 7.04 -11.44 29.35
CA THR A 258 8.18 -10.64 28.87
C THR A 258 9.33 -10.68 29.89
N PRO A 259 10.58 -10.29 29.51
CA PRO A 259 11.72 -10.32 30.40
C PRO A 259 11.59 -9.45 31.66
N ASP A 260 10.77 -8.41 31.63
CA ASP A 260 10.43 -7.55 32.80
C ASP A 260 9.36 -8.18 33.71
N GLY A 261 8.87 -9.39 33.38
CA GLY A 261 7.91 -10.16 34.17
C GLY A 261 6.44 -9.83 33.91
N LYS A 262 6.13 -9.01 32.90
CA LYS A 262 4.74 -8.70 32.53
C LYS A 262 4.11 -9.92 31.86
N GLU A 263 2.92 -10.32 32.34
CA GLU A 263 2.15 -11.39 31.74
C GLU A 263 1.51 -10.91 30.43
N VAL A 264 1.68 -11.70 29.36
CA VAL A 264 1.13 -11.42 28.03
C VAL A 264 -0.06 -12.35 27.73
N ILE A 265 0.09 -13.65 27.97
CA ILE A 265 -0.95 -14.63 27.72
C ILE A 265 -0.88 -15.74 28.76
N SER A 266 -2.03 -16.27 29.17
CA SER A 266 -2.08 -17.43 30.06
C SER A 266 -3.11 -18.45 29.59
N VAL A 267 -2.82 -19.74 29.85
CA VAL A 267 -3.74 -20.85 29.63
C VAL A 267 -3.84 -21.65 30.92
N LYS A 268 -5.06 -21.92 31.36
CA LYS A 268 -5.34 -22.62 32.62
C LYS A 268 -6.45 -23.63 32.43
N VAL A 269 -6.24 -24.89 32.86
CA VAL A 269 -7.32 -25.91 32.98
C VAL A 269 -8.26 -25.50 34.10
N THR A 270 -9.53 -25.45 33.80
CA THR A 270 -10.59 -25.04 34.74
C THR A 270 -11.38 -26.19 35.29
N ASP A 271 -11.68 -27.22 34.46
CA ASP A 271 -12.47 -28.39 34.84
C ASP A 271 -12.16 -29.59 33.93
N THR A 272 -12.38 -30.82 34.43
CA THR A 272 -12.02 -32.06 33.72
C THR A 272 -13.09 -33.15 33.90
N PRO A 273 -14.36 -32.93 33.48
CA PRO A 273 -15.40 -33.98 33.59
C PRO A 273 -15.06 -35.21 32.73
N THR A 274 -15.20 -36.39 33.31
CA THR A 274 -14.96 -37.68 32.65
C THR A 274 -16.27 -38.42 32.50
N ALA A 275 -16.57 -38.87 31.30
CA ALA A 275 -17.73 -39.70 30.98
C ALA A 275 -17.52 -40.49 29.67
N ASP A 276 -18.14 -41.65 29.55
CA ASP A 276 -18.22 -42.45 28.31
C ASP A 276 -16.86 -42.73 27.65
N GLY A 277 -15.83 -43.01 28.45
CA GLY A 277 -14.50 -43.32 27.97
C GLY A 277 -13.66 -42.06 27.57
N ASN A 278 -14.15 -40.86 27.88
CA ASN A 278 -13.47 -39.61 27.52
C ASN A 278 -13.38 -38.65 28.72
N THR A 279 -12.32 -37.88 28.77
CA THR A 279 -12.17 -36.74 29.68
C THR A 279 -12.26 -35.43 28.85
N LYS A 280 -13.22 -34.59 29.19
CA LYS A 280 -13.28 -33.21 28.64
C LYS A 280 -12.40 -32.30 29.50
N VAL A 281 -11.40 -31.74 28.89
CA VAL A 281 -10.53 -30.73 29.51
C VAL A 281 -11.03 -29.34 29.11
N ASN A 282 -11.72 -28.69 30.05
CA ASN A 282 -12.11 -27.31 29.90
C ASN A 282 -10.92 -26.41 30.30
N TYR A 283 -10.57 -25.44 29.46
CA TYR A 283 -9.50 -24.51 29.74
C TYR A 283 -9.91 -23.08 29.42
N GLU A 284 -9.30 -22.14 30.10
CA GLU A 284 -9.45 -20.71 29.87
C GLU A 284 -8.15 -20.16 29.27
N VAL A 285 -8.27 -19.40 28.19
CA VAL A 285 -7.20 -18.57 27.63
C VAL A 285 -7.46 -17.13 28.01
N ASN A 286 -6.44 -16.44 28.51
CA ASN A 286 -6.54 -15.04 28.89
C ASN A 286 -5.38 -14.25 28.28
N LEU A 287 -5.69 -13.37 27.34
CA LEU A 287 -4.76 -12.44 26.72
C LEU A 287 -4.69 -11.15 27.54
N LYS A 288 -3.51 -10.80 28.06
CA LYS A 288 -3.27 -9.65 28.94
C LYS A 288 -2.34 -8.60 28.34
N GLY A 289 -1.66 -8.92 27.27
CA GLY A 289 -0.74 -8.04 26.56
C GLY A 289 -0.70 -8.37 25.09
N LEU A 290 -0.11 -7.47 24.31
CA LEU A 290 0.04 -7.61 22.88
C LEU A 290 1.03 -8.73 22.54
N VAL A 291 0.80 -9.41 21.43
CA VAL A 291 1.69 -10.42 20.85
C VAL A 291 2.07 -9.95 19.46
N ASP A 292 3.37 -9.84 19.19
CA ASP A 292 3.81 -9.39 17.86
C ASP A 292 3.43 -10.45 16.80
N HIS A 293 2.74 -10.01 15.76
CA HIS A 293 2.34 -10.86 14.64
C HIS A 293 3.43 -10.88 13.55
N PRO A 294 3.56 -11.97 12.77
CA PRO A 294 4.41 -11.96 11.59
C PRO A 294 3.95 -10.89 10.60
N GLU A 295 4.88 -10.15 10.00
CA GLU A 295 4.59 -9.04 9.10
C GLU A 295 3.51 -9.39 8.05
N GLY A 296 2.42 -8.61 8.03
CA GLY A 296 1.29 -8.76 7.12
C GLY A 296 0.38 -9.96 7.43
N LYS A 297 0.44 -10.54 8.64
CA LYS A 297 -0.47 -11.60 9.09
C LYS A 297 -1.45 -11.06 10.12
N ASP A 298 -2.71 -11.41 9.92
CA ASP A 298 -3.83 -10.98 10.76
C ASP A 298 -4.08 -11.91 11.96
N SER A 299 -3.28 -12.97 12.09
CA SER A 299 -3.40 -13.93 13.18
C SER A 299 -2.11 -14.72 13.37
N LEU A 300 -1.93 -15.19 14.60
CA LEU A 300 -0.83 -16.04 15.02
C LEU A 300 -1.37 -17.27 15.71
N ASN A 301 -0.86 -18.47 15.37
CA ASN A 301 -1.25 -19.73 15.97
C ASN A 301 -0.23 -20.15 17.05
N ILE A 302 -0.74 -20.45 18.24
CA ILE A 302 0.03 -20.96 19.37
C ILE A 302 -0.40 -22.41 19.62
N GLU A 303 0.46 -23.37 19.25
CA GLU A 303 0.20 -24.79 19.48
C GLU A 303 0.63 -25.17 20.90
N PHE A 304 -0.25 -25.85 21.63
CA PHE A 304 0.07 -26.46 22.91
C PHE A 304 -0.55 -27.87 23.01
N GLY A 305 -0.03 -28.70 23.93
CA GLY A 305 -0.50 -30.05 24.15
C GLY A 305 -1.21 -30.21 25.50
N VAL A 306 -2.11 -31.18 25.57
CA VAL A 306 -2.77 -31.61 26.79
C VAL A 306 -2.67 -33.12 26.91
N ASN A 307 -2.22 -33.62 28.06
CA ASN A 307 -1.97 -35.06 28.30
C ASN A 307 -2.57 -35.49 29.65
N ASN A 308 -3.29 -36.59 29.67
CA ASN A 308 -3.88 -37.21 30.91
C ASN A 308 -3.12 -38.46 31.42
N GLY A 309 -1.92 -38.70 30.89
CA GLY A 309 -1.12 -39.86 31.17
C GLY A 309 -1.47 -41.11 30.32
N THR A 310 -2.61 -41.10 29.64
CA THR A 310 -3.06 -42.15 28.73
C THR A 310 -3.13 -41.69 27.28
N ASP A 311 -3.57 -40.43 27.08
CA ASP A 311 -3.75 -39.81 25.78
C ASP A 311 -3.14 -38.40 25.78
N GLU A 312 -2.70 -37.95 24.61
CA GLU A 312 -2.15 -36.64 24.37
C GLU A 312 -2.77 -36.00 23.13
N VAL A 313 -3.35 -34.82 23.30
CA VAL A 313 -3.98 -34.05 22.22
C VAL A 313 -3.29 -32.69 22.11
N LYS A 314 -2.95 -32.28 20.89
CA LYS A 314 -2.48 -30.97 20.56
C LYS A 314 -3.62 -30.09 20.07
N THR A 315 -3.60 -28.82 20.45
CA THR A 315 -4.60 -27.83 20.07
C THR A 315 -3.94 -26.50 19.78
N GLU A 316 -4.68 -25.57 19.24
CA GLU A 316 -4.21 -24.26 18.87
C GLU A 316 -5.03 -23.15 19.54
N ILE A 317 -4.34 -22.09 19.93
CA ILE A 317 -4.93 -20.79 20.21
C ILE A 317 -4.62 -19.91 19.02
N VAL A 318 -5.63 -19.28 18.46
CA VAL A 318 -5.47 -18.27 17.41
C VAL A 318 -5.56 -16.91 18.07
N VAL A 319 -4.47 -16.15 18.07
CA VAL A 319 -4.44 -14.76 18.49
C VAL A 319 -4.67 -13.91 17.25
N HIS A 320 -5.74 -13.14 17.25
CA HIS A 320 -6.07 -12.22 16.16
C HIS A 320 -5.54 -10.82 16.48
N ASP A 321 -4.85 -10.26 15.51
CA ASP A 321 -4.37 -8.89 15.52
C ASP A 321 -5.52 -7.88 15.52
N ASP A 322 -5.32 -6.76 16.21
CA ASP A 322 -6.21 -5.61 16.18
C ASP A 322 -5.79 -4.63 15.09
N LYS A 323 -6.19 -4.89 13.88
CA LYS A 323 -5.81 -4.12 12.69
C LYS A 323 -6.15 -2.64 12.80
N PRO A 324 -5.30 -1.79 12.22
CA PRO A 324 -5.66 -0.41 11.98
C PRO A 324 -6.95 -0.33 11.14
N SER A 325 -7.80 0.60 11.50
CA SER A 325 -9.05 0.85 10.77
C SER A 325 -9.25 2.33 10.52
N ALA A 326 -9.78 2.66 9.35
CA ALA A 326 -10.16 4.01 8.99
C ALA A 326 -11.45 3.98 8.18
N ALA A 327 -12.37 4.89 8.49
CA ALA A 327 -13.60 5.06 7.72
C ALA A 327 -13.32 5.85 6.44
N ASP A 328 -14.06 5.55 5.38
CA ASP A 328 -14.01 6.32 4.14
C ASP A 328 -14.61 7.72 4.36
N VAL A 329 -14.04 8.72 3.67
CA VAL A 329 -14.44 10.11 3.75
C VAL A 329 -14.91 10.58 2.38
N GLU A 330 -16.14 11.03 2.27
CA GLU A 330 -16.69 11.67 1.08
C GLU A 330 -16.82 13.18 1.33
N LEU A 331 -16.26 13.96 0.43
CA LEU A 331 -16.26 15.41 0.43
C LEU A 331 -16.89 15.89 -0.90
N SER A 332 -17.53 17.07 -0.89
CA SER A 332 -18.10 17.67 -2.10
C SER A 332 -17.73 19.14 -2.18
N VAL A 333 -17.25 19.56 -3.33
CA VAL A 333 -16.98 20.97 -3.63
C VAL A 333 -18.31 21.67 -3.98
N GLU A 334 -18.72 22.60 -3.15
CA GLU A 334 -19.88 23.45 -3.44
C GLU A 334 -19.39 24.79 -3.99
N PRO A 335 -19.88 25.25 -5.16
CA PRO A 335 -19.58 26.59 -5.64
C PRO A 335 -20.11 27.63 -4.64
N PRO A 336 -19.33 28.69 -4.33
CA PRO A 336 -19.74 29.71 -3.38
C PRO A 336 -20.99 30.43 -3.87
N ALA A 337 -21.85 30.79 -2.94
CA ALA A 337 -23.05 31.59 -3.22
C ALA A 337 -22.70 33.02 -3.68
N ASP A 338 -21.54 33.55 -3.28
CA ASP A 338 -20.96 34.83 -3.66
C ASP A 338 -19.47 34.59 -4.05
N ASN A 339 -19.21 34.51 -5.34
CA ASN A 339 -17.87 34.27 -5.86
C ASN A 339 -17.14 35.61 -6.09
N THR A 340 -17.02 36.41 -5.03
CA THR A 340 -16.18 37.63 -5.04
C THR A 340 -14.81 37.35 -4.46
N PHE A 341 -13.77 38.03 -4.97
CA PHE A 341 -12.42 37.85 -4.48
C PHE A 341 -11.68 39.18 -4.28
N TYR A 342 -11.51 39.58 -3.03
CA TYR A 342 -10.77 40.79 -2.64
C TYR A 342 -9.62 40.39 -1.70
N ALA A 343 -8.39 40.79 -2.07
CA ALA A 343 -7.23 40.48 -1.26
C ALA A 343 -6.17 41.58 -1.24
N ASN A 344 -5.53 41.75 -0.08
CA ASN A 344 -4.25 42.43 0.07
C ASN A 344 -3.17 41.37 0.33
N LEU A 345 -2.27 41.18 -0.63
CA LEU A 345 -1.13 40.31 -0.51
C LEU A 345 0.11 41.11 -0.14
N ILE A 346 0.73 40.82 0.98
CA ILE A 346 1.93 41.49 1.46
C ILE A 346 3.08 40.46 1.47
N ILE A 347 4.17 40.76 0.82
CA ILE A 347 5.35 39.92 0.77
C ILE A 347 6.53 40.71 1.33
N SER A 348 7.14 40.21 2.40
CA SER A 348 8.34 40.77 3.01
C SER A 348 9.47 39.75 2.85
N LEU A 349 10.42 40.05 1.97
CA LEU A 349 11.51 39.18 1.57
C LEU A 349 12.83 39.60 2.19
N ASP A 350 13.53 38.69 2.83
CA ASP A 350 14.91 38.87 3.27
C ASP A 350 15.82 39.03 2.04
N LEU A 351 16.58 40.12 2.03
CA LEU A 351 17.54 40.49 0.98
C LEU A 351 18.98 40.50 1.53
N SER A 352 19.22 39.86 2.65
CA SER A 352 20.55 39.70 3.20
C SER A 352 21.45 38.83 2.33
N SER A 353 22.76 38.91 2.51
CA SER A 353 23.72 38.18 1.68
C SER A 353 23.62 36.67 1.77
N SER A 354 23.02 36.12 2.82
CA SER A 354 22.76 34.67 2.98
C SER A 354 21.80 34.13 1.94
N MET A 355 20.81 34.90 1.53
CA MET A 355 19.86 34.51 0.46
C MET A 355 20.53 34.25 -0.90
N GLY A 356 21.74 34.79 -1.12
CA GLY A 356 22.54 34.52 -2.33
C GLY A 356 23.23 33.17 -2.35
N ARG A 357 23.03 32.32 -1.34
CA ARG A 357 23.59 30.95 -1.27
C ARG A 357 22.64 29.94 -1.87
N ASP A 358 23.18 28.79 -2.32
CA ASP A 358 22.38 27.60 -2.60
C ASP A 358 22.06 26.84 -1.31
N ASP A 359 21.26 25.78 -1.40
CA ASP A 359 20.89 24.95 -0.25
C ASP A 359 22.09 24.22 0.39
N SER A 360 23.22 24.12 -0.31
CA SER A 360 24.49 23.60 0.26
C SER A 360 25.32 24.69 0.98
N GLY A 361 24.85 25.94 1.00
CA GLY A 361 25.52 27.07 1.63
C GLY A 361 26.60 27.73 0.77
N ILE A 362 26.69 27.41 -0.52
CA ILE A 362 27.66 28.00 -1.46
C ILE A 362 27.09 29.30 -2.06
N GLN A 363 27.86 30.36 -2.00
CA GLN A 363 27.47 31.68 -2.58
C GLN A 363 27.38 31.63 -4.10
N GLY A 364 26.42 32.37 -4.65
CA GLY A 364 26.19 32.51 -6.09
C GLY A 364 27.48 32.90 -6.86
N GLY A 365 27.60 32.38 -8.08
CA GLY A 365 28.81 32.44 -8.91
C GLY A 365 29.73 31.24 -8.77
N ASN A 366 29.69 30.53 -7.63
CA ASN A 366 30.36 29.27 -7.36
C ASN A 366 29.33 28.13 -7.01
N THR A 367 28.04 28.38 -7.19
CA THR A 367 26.99 27.34 -7.00
C THR A 367 27.28 26.13 -7.87
N HIS A 368 26.93 24.93 -7.37
CA HIS A 368 27.00 23.74 -8.19
C HIS A 368 26.19 23.92 -9.47
N SER A 369 26.75 23.54 -10.61
CA SER A 369 26.12 23.70 -11.93
C SER A 369 24.68 23.21 -11.93
N GLY A 370 23.71 24.15 -12.07
CA GLY A 370 22.28 23.88 -12.11
C GLY A 370 21.50 24.07 -10.80
N MET A 371 22.15 24.42 -9.67
CA MET A 371 21.45 24.80 -8.44
C MET A 371 21.10 26.28 -8.44
N LYS A 372 19.86 26.62 -8.06
CA LYS A 372 19.37 27.97 -7.85
C LYS A 372 19.80 28.49 -6.47
N THR A 373 20.00 29.81 -6.35
CA THR A 373 20.16 30.43 -5.03
C THR A 373 18.80 30.42 -4.28
N ARG A 374 18.84 30.56 -2.94
CA ARG A 374 17.61 30.73 -2.13
C ARG A 374 16.79 31.93 -2.60
N TYR A 375 17.48 32.96 -3.02
CA TYR A 375 16.86 34.16 -3.58
C TYR A 375 16.10 33.87 -4.89
N ASP A 376 16.72 33.19 -5.86
CA ASP A 376 16.06 32.84 -7.12
C ASP A 376 14.84 31.94 -6.89
N ALA A 377 14.97 30.96 -5.99
CA ALA A 377 13.88 30.07 -5.65
C ALA A 377 12.74 30.80 -4.91
N ALA A 378 13.06 31.79 -4.06
CA ALA A 378 12.05 32.65 -3.44
C ALA A 378 11.30 33.49 -4.48
N LEU A 379 12.01 34.06 -5.48
CA LEU A 379 11.37 34.79 -6.56
C LEU A 379 10.46 33.90 -7.43
N ASP A 380 10.89 32.68 -7.74
CA ASP A 380 10.04 31.72 -8.45
C ASP A 380 8.77 31.36 -7.67
N SER A 381 8.90 31.19 -6.36
CA SER A 381 7.78 30.91 -5.49
C SER A 381 6.81 32.07 -5.33
N ILE A 382 7.34 33.31 -5.29
CA ILE A 382 6.52 34.53 -5.31
C ILE A 382 5.76 34.63 -6.63
N GLU A 383 6.39 34.33 -7.76
CA GLU A 383 5.74 34.31 -9.06
C GLU A 383 4.61 33.28 -9.13
N SER A 384 4.84 32.08 -8.58
CA SER A 384 3.80 31.03 -8.47
C SER A 384 2.58 31.49 -7.65
N VAL A 385 2.83 32.15 -6.52
CA VAL A 385 1.75 32.72 -5.70
C VAL A 385 0.99 33.82 -6.40
N LEU A 386 1.68 34.70 -7.11
CA LEU A 386 1.03 35.74 -7.92
C LEU A 386 0.16 35.14 -9.02
N ASN A 387 0.59 34.03 -9.65
CA ASN A 387 -0.22 33.28 -10.61
C ASN A 387 -1.48 32.74 -9.95
N SER A 388 -1.35 32.11 -8.78
CA SER A 388 -2.50 31.57 -8.05
C SER A 388 -3.52 32.63 -7.63
N TYR A 389 -3.05 33.83 -7.21
CA TYR A 389 -3.95 34.96 -6.92
C TYR A 389 -4.63 35.51 -8.19
N GLU A 390 -3.92 35.55 -9.33
CA GLU A 390 -4.51 35.97 -10.60
C GLU A 390 -5.53 34.94 -11.13
N GLU A 391 -5.22 33.66 -11.06
CA GLU A 391 -6.17 32.60 -11.42
C GLU A 391 -7.43 32.66 -10.57
N ARG A 392 -7.29 32.88 -9.25
CA ARG A 392 -8.41 33.04 -8.34
C ARG A 392 -9.24 34.30 -8.67
N LEU A 393 -8.57 35.42 -8.99
CA LEU A 393 -9.25 36.66 -9.41
C LEU A 393 -10.00 36.45 -10.74
N ASN A 394 -9.39 35.76 -11.70
CA ASN A 394 -10.02 35.49 -13.00
C ASN A 394 -11.21 34.52 -12.90
N SER A 395 -11.24 33.68 -11.90
CA SER A 395 -12.38 32.76 -11.63
C SER A 395 -13.50 33.43 -10.83
N ALA A 396 -13.27 34.59 -10.22
CA ALA A 396 -14.25 35.32 -9.45
C ALA A 396 -15.22 36.10 -10.36
N ASP A 397 -16.49 36.28 -9.90
CA ASP A 397 -17.47 37.10 -10.60
C ASP A 397 -17.16 38.62 -10.45
N ALA A 398 -16.54 38.98 -9.35
CA ALA A 398 -16.02 40.32 -9.09
C ALA A 398 -14.85 40.24 -8.08
N GLY A 399 -13.90 41.18 -8.19
CA GLY A 399 -12.81 41.17 -7.22
C GLY A 399 -11.68 42.14 -7.57
N GLU A 400 -10.77 42.25 -6.65
CA GLU A 400 -9.52 43.00 -6.83
C GLU A 400 -8.43 42.45 -5.89
N VAL A 401 -7.19 42.41 -6.37
CA VAL A 401 -6.03 42.04 -5.58
C VAL A 401 -5.02 43.19 -5.60
N ARG A 402 -4.61 43.60 -4.42
CA ARG A 402 -3.53 44.57 -4.21
C ARG A 402 -2.31 43.84 -3.67
N VAL A 403 -1.15 44.17 -4.21
CA VAL A 403 0.12 43.54 -3.80
C VAL A 403 1.06 44.61 -3.25
N SER A 404 1.70 44.35 -2.13
CA SER A 404 2.80 45.12 -1.60
C SER A 404 4.02 44.24 -1.38
N MET A 405 5.13 44.61 -2.00
CA MET A 405 6.40 43.87 -1.88
C MET A 405 7.42 44.70 -1.14
N ASN A 406 8.00 44.14 -0.09
CA ASN A 406 8.97 44.76 0.79
C ASN A 406 10.22 43.91 0.86
N GLY A 407 11.38 44.54 0.86
CA GLY A 407 12.66 43.88 1.09
C GLY A 407 13.28 44.36 2.40
N PHE A 408 13.90 43.49 3.13
CA PHE A 408 14.62 43.81 4.34
C PHE A 408 16.00 43.12 4.42
N ALA A 409 16.91 43.79 5.10
CA ALA A 409 18.18 43.26 5.55
C ALA A 409 18.51 44.03 6.83
N LYS A 410 19.59 44.80 6.91
CA LYS A 410 19.84 45.72 8.02
C LYS A 410 18.76 46.80 8.14
N GLN A 411 18.18 47.22 7.01
CA GLN A 411 17.07 48.15 6.89
C GLN A 411 16.00 47.57 5.98
N ALA A 412 14.76 48.04 6.09
CA ALA A 412 13.68 47.63 5.20
C ALA A 412 13.24 48.76 4.28
N SER A 413 12.86 48.40 3.05
CA SER A 413 12.28 49.30 2.07
C SER A 413 11.32 48.60 1.10
N ALA A 414 10.45 49.39 0.45
CA ALA A 414 9.63 48.85 -0.64
C ALA A 414 10.53 48.43 -1.81
N ILE A 415 10.35 47.16 -2.30
CA ILE A 415 11.24 46.59 -3.33
C ILE A 415 11.15 47.35 -4.67
N GLY A 416 10.01 47.98 -5.00
CA GLY A 416 9.87 48.77 -6.21
C GLY A 416 10.90 49.95 -6.37
N ALA A 417 11.64 50.21 -5.28
CA ALA A 417 12.63 51.30 -5.23
C ALA A 417 14.02 50.98 -5.85
N ILE A 418 14.31 49.73 -6.22
CA ILE A 418 15.68 49.29 -6.57
C ILE A 418 16.16 49.80 -7.95
N LYS A 419 15.28 50.21 -8.85
CA LYS A 419 15.65 50.72 -10.19
C LYS A 419 14.98 52.02 -10.58
N GLY A 420 15.09 53.07 -9.74
CA GLY A 420 14.61 54.41 -10.10
C GLY A 420 13.24 54.79 -9.55
N TYR A 421 12.69 53.99 -8.67
CA TYR A 421 11.55 54.33 -7.83
C TYR A 421 12.06 55.00 -6.54
N PRO A 422 11.39 56.01 -6.00
CA PRO A 422 11.83 56.69 -4.79
C PRO A 422 11.75 55.77 -3.55
N MET A 423 12.86 55.58 -2.87
CA MET A 423 13.14 54.62 -1.80
C MET A 423 12.30 54.74 -0.51
N ASP A 424 11.55 55.82 -0.33
CA ASP A 424 11.02 56.23 0.98
C ASP A 424 9.49 56.16 1.11
N GLN A 425 8.76 55.55 0.14
CA GLN A 425 7.30 55.55 0.16
C GLN A 425 6.69 54.18 0.13
N PRO A 426 5.59 53.92 0.88
CA PRO A 426 4.80 52.72 0.75
C PRO A 426 4.32 52.52 -0.70
N TYR A 427 4.28 51.25 -1.14
CA TYR A 427 3.95 50.95 -2.53
C TYR A 427 2.95 49.78 -2.59
N TRP A 428 1.75 50.08 -3.05
CA TRP A 428 0.76 49.10 -3.43
C TRP A 428 0.60 49.07 -4.94
N CYS A 429 0.47 47.88 -5.53
CA CYS A 429 0.40 47.71 -6.97
C CYS A 429 -0.53 46.60 -7.39
N SER A 430 -0.78 46.47 -8.69
CA SER A 430 -1.47 45.36 -9.29
C SER A 430 -0.59 44.08 -9.30
N ILE A 431 -1.18 42.90 -9.49
CA ILE A 431 -0.43 41.65 -9.71
C ILE A 431 0.53 41.80 -10.91
N ALA A 432 0.08 42.41 -11.99
CA ALA A 432 0.91 42.64 -13.19
C ALA A 432 2.12 43.49 -12.92
N ASP A 433 2.01 44.52 -12.07
CA ASP A 433 3.14 45.36 -11.69
C ASP A 433 4.05 44.69 -10.67
N ALA A 434 3.50 43.86 -9.78
CA ALA A 434 4.27 43.01 -8.87
C ALA A 434 5.17 42.02 -9.65
N ARG A 435 4.68 41.41 -10.75
CA ARG A 435 5.50 40.57 -11.64
C ARG A 435 6.66 41.34 -12.26
N LYS A 436 6.43 42.57 -12.69
CA LYS A 436 7.53 43.43 -13.20
C LYS A 436 8.60 43.68 -12.13
N ILE A 437 8.17 43.82 -10.87
CA ILE A 437 9.09 43.92 -9.74
C ILE A 437 9.92 42.66 -9.59
N VAL A 438 9.27 41.47 -9.59
CA VAL A 438 9.96 40.17 -9.52
C VAL A 438 10.97 40.00 -10.66
N GLU A 439 10.57 40.31 -11.90
CA GLU A 439 11.45 40.29 -13.08
C GLU A 439 12.63 41.27 -12.94
N GLY A 440 12.35 42.47 -12.44
CA GLY A 440 13.38 43.46 -12.16
C GLY A 440 14.40 43.03 -11.10
N LEU A 441 13.94 42.29 -10.10
CA LEU A 441 14.79 41.68 -9.05
C LEU A 441 15.72 40.62 -9.64
N ARG A 442 15.20 39.75 -10.53
CA ARG A 442 16.01 38.74 -11.25
C ARG A 442 17.13 39.37 -12.04
N GLY A 443 16.80 40.39 -12.83
CA GLY A 443 17.79 41.14 -13.64
C GLY A 443 18.81 41.92 -12.81
N TYR A 444 18.49 42.28 -11.57
CA TYR A 444 19.41 43.02 -10.69
C TYR A 444 20.52 42.09 -10.14
N GLN A 445 20.22 40.85 -9.86
CA GLN A 445 21.19 39.86 -9.39
C GLN A 445 22.22 39.47 -10.47
N GLU A 446 21.81 39.38 -11.73
CA GLU A 446 22.70 39.09 -12.84
C GLU A 446 23.74 40.21 -13.10
N LEU A 447 23.44 41.45 -12.67
CA LEU A 447 24.29 42.64 -12.90
C LEU A 447 25.36 42.86 -11.81
N ARG A 448 25.37 42.09 -10.70
CA ARG A 448 26.36 42.23 -9.63
C ARG A 448 27.09 40.93 -9.30
N PRO A 449 28.34 40.79 -9.74
CA PRO A 449 29.15 39.59 -9.47
C PRO A 449 29.50 39.37 -7.99
N ASP A 450 29.34 40.34 -7.13
CA ASP A 450 29.68 40.36 -5.71
C ASP A 450 28.50 40.08 -4.76
N HIS A 451 27.30 39.78 -5.31
CA HIS A 451 26.10 39.26 -4.63
C HIS A 451 25.67 39.94 -3.31
N GLN A 452 26.04 41.19 -3.08
CA GLN A 452 25.50 41.96 -1.97
C GLN A 452 24.20 42.65 -2.40
N VAL A 453 23.06 42.04 -2.13
CA VAL A 453 21.78 42.55 -2.60
C VAL A 453 21.39 43.82 -1.82
N ILE A 454 21.33 43.87 -0.50
CA ILE A 454 20.98 45.09 0.27
C ILE A 454 21.69 45.17 1.63
N GLY A 455 22.52 44.21 2.01
CA GLY A 455 23.23 44.22 3.30
C GLY A 455 23.69 42.86 3.75
N VAL A 456 24.38 42.80 4.85
CA VAL A 456 24.97 41.59 5.40
C VAL A 456 24.18 41.06 6.62
N ASP A 457 23.26 41.85 7.16
CA ASP A 457 22.56 41.59 8.42
C ASP A 457 21.06 41.37 8.20
N THR A 458 20.43 40.63 9.08
CA THR A 458 18.97 40.40 9.12
C THR A 458 18.35 41.14 10.30
N ASN A 459 17.37 42.04 10.03
CA ASN A 459 16.68 42.86 11.01
C ASN A 459 15.15 42.72 10.85
N TYR A 460 14.50 41.95 11.72
CA TYR A 460 13.05 41.73 11.67
C TYR A 460 12.25 42.97 12.09
N ASP A 461 12.71 43.72 13.06
CA ASP A 461 12.03 44.98 13.47
C ASP A 461 11.87 45.95 12.32
N ALA A 462 12.91 46.07 11.48
CA ALA A 462 12.85 46.91 10.30
C ALA A 462 11.78 46.41 9.30
N ALA A 463 11.68 45.07 9.11
CA ALA A 463 10.66 44.48 8.27
C ALA A 463 9.24 44.78 8.79
N LEU A 464 8.99 44.56 10.08
CA LEU A 464 7.68 44.76 10.71
C LEU A 464 7.28 46.25 10.71
N GLN A 465 8.22 47.16 10.98
CA GLN A 465 7.98 48.62 10.87
C GLN A 465 7.59 49.06 9.46
N GLN A 466 8.24 48.50 8.44
CA GLN A 466 7.91 48.79 7.06
C GLN A 466 6.47 48.28 6.73
N ILE A 467 6.12 47.08 7.17
CA ILE A 467 4.78 46.51 7.00
C ILE A 467 3.71 47.40 7.65
N ILE A 468 3.92 47.87 8.85
CA ILE A 468 3.00 48.81 9.50
C ILE A 468 2.88 50.11 8.67
N SER A 469 3.99 50.62 8.15
CA SER A 469 4.03 51.87 7.42
C SER A 469 3.24 51.86 6.12
N ILE A 470 3.14 50.73 5.42
CA ILE A 470 2.37 50.62 4.16
C ILE A 470 0.85 50.78 4.37
N PHE A 471 0.36 50.58 5.60
CA PHE A 471 -1.05 50.79 5.95
C PHE A 471 -1.33 52.18 6.53
N GLN A 472 -0.28 52.97 6.86
CA GLN A 472 -0.41 54.24 7.54
C GLN A 472 -0.12 55.45 6.64
N LYS A 473 0.66 55.27 5.56
CA LYS A 473 1.07 56.38 4.67
C LYS A 473 0.43 56.20 3.30
N PRO A 474 0.09 57.32 2.61
CA PRO A 474 -0.36 57.28 1.23
C PRO A 474 0.68 56.58 0.33
N SER A 475 0.22 55.74 -0.58
CA SER A 475 1.08 55.09 -1.54
C SER A 475 1.62 56.03 -2.60
N SER A 476 2.91 55.96 -2.93
CA SER A 476 3.53 56.70 -4.03
C SER A 476 2.95 56.34 -5.40
N SER A 477 2.35 55.14 -5.53
CA SER A 477 1.68 54.66 -6.77
C SER A 477 0.27 55.23 -6.95
N GLY A 478 -0.29 55.90 -5.92
CA GLY A 478 -1.71 56.29 -5.89
C GLY A 478 -2.68 55.18 -5.62
N MET A 479 -2.18 53.93 -5.43
CA MET A 479 -2.97 52.83 -4.96
C MET A 479 -2.88 52.71 -3.45
N GLU A 480 -4.01 52.45 -2.80
CA GLU A 480 -4.13 52.21 -1.37
C GLU A 480 -4.47 50.73 -1.13
N PRO A 481 -4.21 50.13 0.05
CA PRO A 481 -4.71 48.82 0.37
C PRO A 481 -6.24 48.80 0.28
N LEU A 482 -6.79 47.67 -0.10
CA LEU A 482 -8.24 47.47 -0.04
C LEU A 482 -8.71 47.55 1.43
N ASP A 483 -9.84 48.24 1.64
CA ASP A 483 -10.51 48.33 2.96
C ASP A 483 -11.85 47.61 2.88
N ALA A 484 -12.12 46.73 3.84
CA ALA A 484 -13.35 45.95 3.96
C ALA A 484 -14.61 46.81 3.93
N LYS A 485 -14.52 48.10 4.28
CA LYS A 485 -15.64 49.08 4.21
C LYS A 485 -16.01 49.48 2.78
N ASN A 486 -15.10 49.28 1.84
CA ASN A 486 -15.23 49.80 0.46
C ASN A 486 -15.45 48.69 -0.58
N ILE A 487 -15.60 47.46 -0.16
CA ILE A 487 -15.79 46.29 -1.04
C ILE A 487 -17.11 45.56 -0.73
N SER A 488 -17.61 44.78 -1.69
CA SER A 488 -18.88 44.08 -1.57
C SER A 488 -18.74 42.62 -1.09
N GLY A 489 -17.57 42.20 -0.64
CA GLY A 489 -17.30 40.83 -0.24
C GLY A 489 -16.32 40.73 0.94
N LYS A 490 -15.84 39.53 1.23
CA LYS A 490 -14.83 39.29 2.25
C LYS A 490 -13.47 39.77 1.77
N LEU A 491 -12.75 40.55 2.58
CA LEU A 491 -11.37 40.93 2.33
C LEU A 491 -10.42 39.92 2.99
N ASP A 492 -9.51 39.37 2.23
CA ASP A 492 -8.41 38.58 2.73
C ASP A 492 -7.11 39.41 2.76
N ASN A 493 -6.49 39.48 3.92
CA ASN A 493 -5.20 40.14 4.10
C ASN A 493 -4.15 39.11 4.51
N THR A 494 -3.26 38.73 3.60
CA THR A 494 -2.21 37.74 3.86
C THR A 494 -0.83 38.39 3.77
N LEU A 495 0.00 38.15 4.79
CA LEU A 495 1.39 38.55 4.87
C LEU A 495 2.29 37.34 4.90
N PHE A 496 3.26 37.27 4.01
CA PHE A 496 4.40 36.35 4.04
C PHE A 496 5.68 37.09 4.45
N VAL A 497 6.34 36.60 5.51
CA VAL A 497 7.69 37.01 5.88
C VAL A 497 8.63 35.86 5.59
N ILE A 498 9.51 36.03 4.61
CA ILE A 498 10.41 34.99 4.10
C ILE A 498 11.84 35.36 4.42
N THR A 499 12.54 34.51 5.17
CA THR A 499 13.92 34.75 5.61
C THR A 499 14.73 33.43 5.64
N ASP A 500 16.05 33.54 5.45
CA ASP A 500 16.99 32.42 5.63
C ASP A 500 17.97 32.65 6.79
N GLY A 501 17.80 33.74 7.52
CA GLY A 501 18.72 34.20 8.56
C GLY A 501 18.09 34.27 9.95
N ILE A 502 18.85 33.89 10.97
CA ILE A 502 18.58 34.25 12.35
C ILE A 502 18.89 35.75 12.50
N PRO A 503 18.05 36.54 13.20
CA PRO A 503 18.29 37.98 13.33
C PRO A 503 19.61 38.22 14.03
N ASN A 504 20.51 38.96 13.41
CA ASN A 504 21.80 39.31 13.95
C ASN A 504 21.91 40.86 14.23
N PHE A 505 20.83 41.61 13.92
CA PHE A 505 20.73 43.04 14.12
C PHE A 505 19.28 43.40 14.50
N GLY A 506 19.11 44.02 15.64
CA GLY A 506 17.86 44.69 16.04
C GLY A 506 18.00 46.19 15.94
N ASN A 507 16.93 46.97 16.14
CA ASN A 507 17.00 48.45 16.19
C ASN A 507 17.81 48.97 17.36
N GLN A 508 18.08 48.11 18.36
CA GLN A 508 19.06 48.35 19.43
C GLN A 508 20.23 47.36 19.29
N GLU A 509 21.48 47.86 19.33
CA GLU A 509 22.68 47.03 19.26
C GLU A 509 22.66 45.95 20.35
N GLY A 510 22.70 44.69 19.92
CA GLY A 510 22.76 43.53 20.80
C GLY A 510 21.42 42.81 21.08
N SER A 511 20.29 43.27 20.54
CA SER A 511 19.00 42.52 20.62
C SER A 511 18.92 41.55 19.47
N GLN A 512 18.80 40.24 19.78
CA GLN A 512 18.54 39.15 18.82
C GLN A 512 17.08 38.72 18.82
N ASP A 513 16.23 39.34 19.66
CA ASP A 513 14.81 39.01 19.72
C ASP A 513 14.00 40.01 18.91
N PRO A 514 13.32 39.60 17.84
CA PRO A 514 12.66 40.51 16.90
C PRO A 514 11.48 41.26 17.51
N LEU A 515 10.90 40.77 18.60
CA LEU A 515 9.69 41.36 19.17
C LEU A 515 9.79 41.66 20.67
N VAL A 516 10.95 41.43 21.26
CA VAL A 516 11.21 41.77 22.67
C VAL A 516 12.15 42.95 22.76
N GLY A 517 11.59 44.15 22.88
CA GLY A 517 12.35 45.36 23.17
C GLY A 517 13.07 45.27 24.49
N ASN A 518 14.32 45.78 24.57
CA ASN A 518 15.07 45.83 25.82
C ASN A 518 14.30 46.64 26.87
N GLY A 519 13.49 45.94 27.67
CA GLY A 519 12.94 46.47 28.93
C GLY A 519 11.69 47.32 28.84
N ILE A 520 11.00 47.37 27.72
CA ILE A 520 9.63 47.89 27.69
C ILE A 520 8.70 46.73 28.03
N ALA A 521 8.12 46.75 29.20
CA ALA A 521 7.16 45.77 29.66
C ALA A 521 6.03 45.62 28.63
N PRO A 522 5.47 44.40 28.47
CA PRO A 522 4.36 44.08 27.51
C PRO A 522 3.12 44.98 27.70
N THR A 523 3.04 45.72 28.74
CA THR A 523 1.89 46.52 29.16
C THR A 523 1.97 48.03 28.83
N SER A 524 2.99 48.47 28.08
CA SER A 524 3.01 49.90 27.73
C SER A 524 2.14 50.20 26.54
N PRO A 525 0.98 50.85 26.66
CA PRO A 525 0.13 51.21 25.52
C PRO A 525 0.76 52.24 24.57
N ASN A 526 1.95 52.71 24.88
CA ASN A 526 2.71 53.74 24.11
C ASN A 526 4.01 53.18 23.51
N GLY A 527 4.21 51.88 23.44
CA GLY A 527 5.49 51.26 23.00
C GLY A 527 5.83 51.46 21.53
N PHE A 528 4.86 51.74 20.69
CA PHE A 528 5.06 51.99 19.28
C PHE A 528 4.76 53.45 18.91
N ILE A 529 5.80 54.21 18.51
CA ILE A 529 5.63 55.52 17.92
C ILE A 529 5.92 55.39 16.42
N PRO A 530 4.91 55.46 15.55
CA PRO A 530 5.10 55.36 14.11
C PRO A 530 6.11 56.43 13.63
N GLY A 531 7.15 56.01 12.94
CA GLY A 531 8.15 56.92 12.39
C GLY A 531 9.35 57.20 13.30
N SER A 532 9.49 56.57 14.46
CA SER A 532 10.71 56.63 15.26
C SER A 532 11.69 55.53 14.82
N PRO A 533 12.88 55.83 14.32
CA PRO A 533 13.82 54.85 13.81
C PRO A 533 14.43 53.92 14.88
N ASN A 534 14.13 54.11 16.15
CA ASN A 534 14.74 53.38 17.26
C ASN A 534 13.72 52.75 18.20
N SER A 535 12.49 52.49 17.77
CA SER A 535 11.50 51.83 18.60
C SER A 535 11.35 50.36 18.17
N ASP A 536 11.59 49.42 19.10
CA ASP A 536 11.30 48.02 18.91
C ASP A 536 9.76 47.77 18.90
N ILE A 537 9.29 46.85 18.07
CA ILE A 537 7.89 46.48 18.03
C ILE A 537 7.70 45.28 19.00
N GLY A 538 6.96 45.52 20.10
CA GLY A 538 6.60 44.43 21.01
C GLY A 538 5.60 43.47 20.37
N GLU A 539 5.64 42.19 20.76
CA GLU A 539 4.76 41.15 20.28
C GLU A 539 3.25 41.50 20.42
N ASP A 540 2.85 42.06 21.56
CA ASP A 540 1.45 42.47 21.79
C ASP A 540 1.02 43.61 20.85
N SER A 541 1.91 44.57 20.53
CA SER A 541 1.65 45.64 19.58
C SER A 541 1.53 45.12 18.15
N TRP A 542 2.33 44.13 17.80
CA TRP A 542 2.27 43.46 16.51
C TRP A 542 0.98 42.67 16.33
N LYS A 543 0.61 41.83 17.30
CA LYS A 543 -0.65 41.11 17.31
C LYS A 543 -1.88 42.02 17.27
N ALA A 544 -1.85 43.10 18.01
CA ALA A 544 -2.92 44.11 17.99
C ALA A 544 -3.06 44.76 16.58
N PHE A 545 -1.95 45.12 15.94
CA PHE A 545 -1.95 45.64 14.55
C PHE A 545 -2.52 44.61 13.56
N LEU A 546 -2.06 43.35 13.62
CA LEU A 546 -2.55 42.28 12.75
C LEU A 546 -4.06 42.06 12.94
N THR A 547 -4.53 42.07 14.20
CA THR A 547 -5.96 41.94 14.50
C THR A 547 -6.77 43.11 13.99
N GLU A 548 -6.30 44.36 14.19
CA GLU A 548 -6.95 45.58 13.70
C GLU A 548 -7.13 45.56 12.18
N LYS A 549 -6.13 45.08 11.46
CA LYS A 549 -6.12 45.04 9.99
C LYS A 549 -6.67 43.72 9.44
N GLY A 550 -7.01 42.75 10.29
CA GLY A 550 -7.43 41.41 9.85
C GLY A 550 -6.38 40.69 9.01
N ILE A 551 -5.10 40.79 9.37
CA ILE A 551 -3.99 40.22 8.60
C ILE A 551 -3.60 38.87 9.17
N ARG A 552 -3.56 37.85 8.33
CA ARG A 552 -2.89 36.59 8.62
C ARG A 552 -1.42 36.69 8.29
N SER A 553 -0.55 36.60 9.28
CA SER A 553 0.91 36.68 9.15
C SER A 553 1.52 35.28 9.20
N VAL A 554 2.20 34.89 8.13
CA VAL A 554 2.88 33.61 7.94
C VAL A 554 4.39 33.87 7.93
N ALA A 555 5.12 33.23 8.85
CA ALA A 555 6.56 33.37 8.96
C ALA A 555 7.27 32.13 8.43
N ILE A 556 8.17 32.32 7.46
CA ILE A 556 8.85 31.24 6.74
C ILE A 556 10.36 31.40 6.89
N GLY A 557 10.97 30.45 7.58
CA GLY A 557 12.42 30.31 7.71
C GLY A 557 12.98 29.25 6.76
N ILE A 558 14.13 29.52 6.13
CA ILE A 558 14.68 28.67 5.08
C ILE A 558 16.13 28.30 5.35
N GLY A 559 16.47 27.05 5.14
CA GLY A 559 17.83 26.53 5.15
C GLY A 559 18.30 26.01 6.50
N GLN A 560 19.50 25.41 6.47
CA GLN A 560 20.07 24.70 7.62
C GLN A 560 20.33 25.61 8.82
N ASP A 561 20.59 26.90 8.59
CA ASP A 561 20.83 27.87 9.65
C ASP A 561 19.59 28.09 10.54
N MET A 562 18.40 28.01 9.94
CA MET A 562 17.12 28.08 10.66
C MET A 562 16.79 26.78 11.45
N LEU A 563 17.37 25.65 11.06
CA LEU A 563 17.22 24.38 11.78
C LEU A 563 18.22 24.23 12.94
N ASN A 564 19.32 24.99 12.92
CA ASN A 564 20.35 24.96 13.97
C ASN A 564 19.96 25.89 15.13
N SER A 565 20.36 25.51 16.35
CA SER A 565 20.15 26.39 17.50
C SER A 565 21.28 27.43 17.62
N SER A 566 20.90 28.69 17.87
CA SER A 566 21.80 29.79 18.23
C SER A 566 21.37 30.37 19.57
N ASN A 567 22.32 30.51 20.50
CA ASN A 567 22.02 31.00 21.86
C ASN A 567 20.91 30.22 22.61
N GLY A 568 20.78 28.91 22.28
CA GLY A 568 19.79 28.04 22.90
C GLY A 568 18.38 28.15 22.31
N LYS A 569 18.18 28.91 21.24
CA LYS A 569 16.92 29.00 20.49
C LYS A 569 17.10 28.47 19.06
N THR A 570 16.07 27.82 18.53
CA THR A 570 16.00 27.41 17.11
C THR A 570 15.58 28.60 16.23
N GLY A 571 15.82 28.51 14.93
CA GLY A 571 15.31 29.51 13.98
C GLY A 571 13.80 29.67 14.03
N GLU A 572 13.05 28.59 14.26
CA GLU A 572 11.60 28.60 14.48
C GLU A 572 11.21 29.52 15.64
N GLU A 573 11.92 29.43 16.79
CA GLU A 573 11.63 30.25 17.96
C GLU A 573 11.88 31.75 17.72
N PHE A 574 12.75 32.10 16.75
CA PHE A 574 12.98 33.49 16.37
C PHE A 574 11.88 34.08 15.48
N ILE A 575 11.29 33.27 14.57
CA ILE A 575 10.25 33.77 13.65
C ILE A 575 8.84 33.55 14.20
N LYS A 576 8.67 32.70 15.22
CA LYS A 576 7.37 32.39 15.83
C LYS A 576 6.58 33.64 16.28
N PRO A 577 7.17 34.66 16.91
CA PRO A 577 6.45 35.90 17.29
C PRO A 577 5.90 36.69 16.12
N ILE A 578 6.41 36.47 14.90
CA ILE A 578 5.98 37.18 13.68
C ILE A 578 4.65 36.59 13.17
N ALA A 579 4.46 35.28 13.35
CA ALA A 579 3.30 34.56 12.84
C ALA A 579 2.09 34.73 13.76
N PHE A 580 0.97 35.19 13.20
CA PHE A 580 -0.28 35.37 13.93
C PHE A 580 -1.47 35.48 12.99
N ASP A 581 -2.58 34.80 13.29
CA ASP A 581 -3.81 34.92 12.52
C ASP A 581 -4.69 36.06 13.06
N GLY A 582 -4.45 37.29 12.56
CA GLY A 582 -5.25 38.44 12.91
C GLY A 582 -6.70 38.39 12.46
N GLN A 583 -7.04 37.54 11.49
CA GLN A 583 -8.41 37.35 11.02
C GLN A 583 -9.24 36.58 12.06
N LYS A 584 -8.63 35.61 12.75
CA LYS A 584 -9.27 34.82 13.81
C LYS A 584 -9.05 35.41 15.21
N GLY A 585 -8.11 36.35 15.38
CA GLY A 585 -7.78 36.98 16.67
C GLY A 585 -7.26 35.98 17.70
N LYS A 586 -6.61 34.90 17.28
CA LYS A 586 -6.06 33.86 18.15
C LYS A 586 -4.58 33.64 17.87
N ASP A 587 -3.84 33.33 18.94
CA ASP A 587 -2.51 32.76 18.77
C ASP A 587 -2.64 31.45 17.99
N ASN A 588 -1.94 31.36 16.88
CA ASN A 588 -1.86 30.11 16.14
C ASN A 588 -1.11 29.09 17.00
N ASP A 589 -1.55 27.88 16.95
CA ASP A 589 -0.90 26.70 17.57
C ASP A 589 0.51 26.40 16.98
N GLY A 590 1.08 27.34 16.21
CA GLY A 590 2.33 27.22 15.47
C GLY A 590 2.15 26.86 13.99
N SER A 591 0.91 26.77 13.50
CA SER A 591 0.62 26.36 12.11
C SER A 591 1.05 27.35 11.03
N ASP A 592 1.29 28.63 11.38
CA ASP A 592 1.74 29.66 10.45
C ASP A 592 3.24 29.98 10.60
N VAL A 593 3.97 29.18 11.38
CA VAL A 593 5.43 29.18 11.49
C VAL A 593 5.99 28.01 10.73
N ILE A 594 6.78 28.26 9.72
CA ILE A 594 7.26 27.21 8.82
C ILE A 594 8.77 27.32 8.70
N VAL A 595 9.49 26.23 8.95
CA VAL A 595 10.95 26.17 8.76
C VAL A 595 11.25 25.09 7.71
N LEU A 596 11.81 25.54 6.60
CA LEU A 596 12.16 24.69 5.46
C LEU A 596 13.63 24.35 5.45
N LYS A 597 13.93 23.08 5.22
CA LYS A 597 15.30 22.62 5.03
C LYS A 597 15.89 23.14 3.72
N ASP A 598 15.07 23.21 2.68
CA ASP A 598 15.44 23.68 1.35
C ASP A 598 14.26 24.41 0.69
N MET A 599 14.52 25.04 -0.46
CA MET A 599 13.54 25.87 -1.17
C MET A 599 12.54 25.12 -2.04
N SER A 600 12.69 23.80 -2.21
CA SER A 600 11.88 23.02 -3.17
C SER A 600 10.39 23.04 -2.88
N SER A 601 10.01 23.24 -1.61
CA SER A 601 8.62 23.23 -1.14
C SER A 601 7.99 24.62 -1.01
N LEU A 602 8.75 25.70 -1.19
CA LEU A 602 8.28 27.06 -0.87
C LEU A 602 7.06 27.48 -1.69
N SER A 603 7.01 27.14 -2.98
CA SER A 603 5.86 27.49 -3.84
C SER A 603 4.56 26.88 -3.29
N ASN A 604 4.57 25.57 -2.98
CA ASN A 604 3.39 24.86 -2.47
C ASN A 604 2.95 25.41 -1.12
N ILE A 605 3.91 25.83 -0.30
CA ILE A 605 3.64 26.48 0.99
C ILE A 605 2.91 27.81 0.80
N LEU A 606 3.43 28.68 -0.05
CA LEU A 606 2.79 29.96 -0.31
C LEU A 606 1.41 29.78 -0.94
N GLU A 607 1.25 28.82 -1.86
CA GLU A 607 -0.03 28.48 -2.49
C GLU A 607 -1.09 27.99 -1.49
N LYS A 608 -0.70 27.30 -0.41
CA LYS A 608 -1.62 26.87 0.67
C LYS A 608 -2.40 28.05 1.27
N TYR A 609 -1.79 29.20 1.34
CA TYR A 609 -2.37 30.39 1.96
C TYR A 609 -3.13 31.28 0.98
N VAL A 610 -3.18 30.95 -0.31
CA VAL A 610 -4.04 31.69 -1.25
C VAL A 610 -5.50 31.43 -0.88
N PRO A 611 -6.31 32.48 -0.65
CA PRO A 611 -7.68 32.29 -0.21
C PRO A 611 -8.53 31.53 -1.22
N SER A 612 -9.30 30.57 -0.75
CA SER A 612 -10.29 29.85 -1.56
C SER A 612 -11.58 29.73 -0.76
N GLU A 613 -12.68 30.21 -1.32
CA GLU A 613 -13.99 30.09 -0.68
C GLU A 613 -14.52 28.63 -0.71
N ASN A 614 -13.95 27.80 -1.56
CA ASN A 614 -14.31 26.39 -1.73
C ASN A 614 -13.44 25.45 -0.90
N THR A 615 -12.65 25.96 0.04
CA THR A 615 -11.83 25.09 0.90
C THR A 615 -12.73 24.22 1.76
N ILE A 616 -12.55 22.91 1.64
CA ILE A 616 -13.25 21.91 2.45
C ILE A 616 -12.34 21.54 3.60
N GLU A 617 -12.83 21.72 4.82
CA GLU A 617 -12.16 21.26 6.03
C GLU A 617 -12.87 19.99 6.52
N SER A 618 -12.10 18.98 6.84
CA SER A 618 -12.57 17.74 7.47
C SER A 618 -11.55 17.28 8.50
N SER A 619 -11.93 16.40 9.38
CA SER A 619 -11.01 15.82 10.35
C SER A 619 -11.35 14.38 10.63
N PHE A 620 -10.32 13.56 10.81
CA PHE A 620 -10.44 12.25 11.40
C PHE A 620 -10.30 12.38 12.91
N SER A 621 -11.22 11.82 13.67
CA SER A 621 -11.16 11.87 15.14
C SER A 621 -10.46 10.63 15.69
N LYS A 622 -9.55 10.80 16.65
CA LYS A 622 -8.94 9.69 17.39
C LYS A 622 -9.93 9.02 18.38
N ASN A 623 -11.04 9.66 18.75
CA ASN A 623 -11.83 9.29 19.92
C ASN A 623 -13.31 9.60 19.82
N SER A 624 -13.98 9.45 18.69
CA SER A 624 -15.42 9.67 18.68
C SER A 624 -16.19 8.41 18.25
N GLN A 625 -17.41 8.28 18.79
CA GLN A 625 -18.43 7.35 18.31
C GLN A 625 -18.97 7.72 16.91
N ASP A 626 -18.34 8.72 16.27
CA ASP A 626 -18.70 9.19 14.95
C ASP A 626 -18.03 8.32 13.88
N GLU A 627 -18.67 8.19 12.74
CA GLU A 627 -18.30 7.32 11.62
C GLU A 627 -16.93 7.60 10.96
N LYS A 628 -16.19 8.64 11.39
CA LYS A 628 -14.89 9.09 10.87
C LYS A 628 -13.73 8.80 11.81
N THR A 629 -13.68 7.62 12.38
CA THR A 629 -12.64 7.26 13.35
C THR A 629 -11.44 6.64 12.66
N LEU A 630 -10.23 7.09 13.01
CA LEU A 630 -8.97 6.40 12.71
C LEU A 630 -8.51 5.65 13.96
N SER A 631 -8.20 4.37 13.82
CA SER A 631 -7.64 3.54 14.87
C SER A 631 -6.41 2.82 14.35
N PHE A 632 -5.32 2.81 15.14
CA PHE A 632 -4.09 2.07 14.85
C PHE A 632 -4.06 0.69 15.50
N GLY A 633 -5.18 0.26 16.05
CA GLY A 633 -5.19 -0.97 16.82
C GLY A 633 -4.52 -0.82 18.19
N ALA A 634 -4.31 -1.94 18.87
CA ALA A 634 -3.70 -2.01 20.18
C ALA A 634 -2.18 -1.81 20.15
N ASP A 635 -1.53 -2.14 19.03
CA ASP A 635 -0.07 -2.09 18.84
C ASP A 635 0.48 -0.69 18.60
N GLY A 636 -0.40 0.26 18.30
CA GLY A 636 -0.03 1.64 18.05
C GLY A 636 0.53 1.89 16.66
N MET A 637 0.93 3.11 16.39
CA MET A 637 1.30 3.60 15.06
C MET A 637 2.76 3.33 14.72
N LYS A 638 3.02 2.63 13.62
CA LYS A 638 4.33 2.55 12.96
C LYS A 638 4.49 3.64 11.90
N SER A 639 3.49 3.81 11.06
CA SER A 639 3.51 4.85 10.03
C SER A 639 2.12 5.13 9.46
N ILE A 640 1.98 6.30 8.84
CA ILE A 640 0.82 6.66 8.04
C ILE A 640 1.32 7.04 6.65
N SER A 641 0.60 6.65 5.62
CA SER A 641 0.87 7.12 4.26
C SER A 641 -0.41 7.52 3.55
N ILE A 642 -0.28 8.51 2.67
CA ILE A 642 -1.34 8.90 1.75
C ILE A 642 -0.84 8.74 0.32
N GLU A 643 -1.64 8.13 -0.51
CA GLU A 643 -1.41 8.00 -1.96
C GLU A 643 -2.25 9.02 -2.69
N VAL A 644 -1.59 9.86 -3.49
CA VAL A 644 -2.19 10.92 -4.31
C VAL A 644 -1.57 10.81 -5.69
N ASP A 645 -2.39 10.64 -6.72
CA ASP A 645 -1.97 10.57 -8.13
C ASP A 645 -0.81 9.59 -8.37
N GLY A 646 -0.87 8.42 -7.70
CA GLY A 646 0.13 7.35 -7.80
C GLY A 646 1.45 7.60 -7.07
N ASN A 647 1.59 8.70 -6.31
CA ASN A 647 2.73 8.96 -5.43
C ASN A 647 2.34 8.70 -3.99
N THR A 648 3.23 8.08 -3.22
CA THR A 648 3.02 7.78 -1.80
C THR A 648 3.80 8.75 -0.92
N TYR A 649 3.12 9.38 0.03
CA TYR A 649 3.69 10.27 1.05
C TYR A 649 3.56 9.59 2.40
N LYS A 650 4.70 9.24 3.01
CA LYS A 650 4.75 8.44 4.23
C LYS A 650 5.31 9.25 5.40
N TYR A 651 4.54 9.33 6.47
CA TYR A 651 4.96 9.90 7.75
C TYR A 651 5.58 8.83 8.66
N ASP A 652 6.74 9.13 9.23
CA ASP A 652 7.41 8.34 10.25
C ASP A 652 7.36 9.08 11.59
N PRO A 653 6.64 8.58 12.61
CA PRO A 653 6.51 9.23 13.90
C PRO A 653 7.83 9.29 14.68
N LYS A 654 8.80 8.39 14.40
CA LYS A 654 10.11 8.37 15.10
C LYS A 654 11.00 9.54 14.66
N THR A 655 10.95 9.90 13.39
CA THR A 655 11.74 10.99 12.83
C THR A 655 10.95 12.29 12.71
N ASN A 656 9.63 12.23 12.95
CA ASN A 656 8.66 13.32 12.77
C ASN A 656 8.79 13.99 11.40
N SER A 657 8.97 13.19 10.35
CA SER A 657 9.20 13.66 8.98
C SER A 657 8.38 12.87 7.96
N ILE A 658 8.16 13.49 6.81
CA ILE A 658 7.48 12.88 5.68
C ILE A 658 8.49 12.55 4.60
N THR A 659 8.34 11.39 3.99
CA THR A 659 9.10 10.94 2.82
C THR A 659 8.15 10.67 1.67
N SER A 660 8.59 10.93 0.44
CA SER A 660 7.84 10.61 -0.78
C SER A 660 8.63 9.66 -1.66
N ASP A 661 7.95 8.72 -2.29
CA ASP A 661 8.50 7.85 -3.35
C ASP A 661 8.44 8.54 -4.73
N GLY A 662 7.70 9.65 -4.85
CA GLY A 662 7.63 10.48 -6.06
C GLY A 662 8.96 11.16 -6.38
N LYS A 663 9.24 11.28 -7.68
CA LYS A 663 10.48 11.92 -8.17
C LYS A 663 10.40 13.45 -8.22
N ASP A 664 9.19 13.99 -8.31
CA ASP A 664 8.94 15.43 -8.42
C ASP A 664 8.62 16.04 -7.06
N LYS A 665 9.58 16.79 -6.51
CA LYS A 665 9.41 17.49 -5.25
C LYS A 665 8.61 18.81 -5.38
N SER A 666 8.30 19.25 -6.60
CA SER A 666 7.55 20.48 -6.82
C SER A 666 6.05 20.36 -6.52
N ILE A 667 5.54 19.12 -6.43
CA ILE A 667 4.11 18.87 -6.22
C ILE A 667 3.71 18.66 -4.75
N TRP A 668 4.65 18.69 -3.80
CA TRP A 668 4.36 18.53 -2.39
C TRP A 668 5.29 19.35 -1.49
N ALA A 669 4.84 19.62 -0.26
CA ALA A 669 5.60 20.30 0.77
C ALA A 669 5.42 19.62 2.13
N ASP A 670 6.53 19.42 2.86
CA ASP A 670 6.55 19.00 4.25
C ASP A 670 6.63 20.24 5.14
N PHE A 671 5.58 20.48 5.92
CA PHE A 671 5.51 21.64 6.84
C PHE A 671 6.20 21.36 8.18
N GLY A 672 6.78 20.18 8.37
CA GLY A 672 7.23 19.71 9.67
C GLY A 672 6.05 19.24 10.56
N GLY A 673 6.38 18.53 11.65
CA GLY A 673 5.34 18.03 12.57
C GLY A 673 4.37 17.02 11.97
N GLY A 674 4.65 16.49 10.77
CA GLY A 674 3.80 15.53 10.08
C GLY A 674 2.68 16.15 9.23
N GLU A 675 2.70 17.44 8.96
CA GLU A 675 1.76 18.08 8.02
C GLU A 675 2.35 18.10 6.60
N VAL A 676 1.58 17.69 5.61
CA VAL A 676 1.95 17.70 4.19
C VAL A 676 0.88 18.39 3.35
N ALA A 677 1.31 19.21 2.39
CA ALA A 677 0.46 19.72 1.32
C ALA A 677 0.90 19.14 -0.03
N ILE A 678 -0.05 18.68 -0.81
CA ILE A 678 0.15 17.95 -2.06
C ILE A 678 -0.73 18.57 -3.13
N LYS A 679 -0.11 18.97 -4.25
CA LYS A 679 -0.84 19.46 -5.43
C LYS A 679 -1.29 18.26 -6.24
N THR A 680 -2.59 18.23 -6.58
CA THR A 680 -3.20 17.12 -7.31
C THR A 680 -3.20 17.37 -8.83
N GLU A 681 -3.33 16.31 -9.63
CA GLU A 681 -3.44 16.40 -11.10
C GLU A 681 -4.64 17.26 -11.56
N ALA A 682 -5.72 17.30 -10.76
CA ALA A 682 -6.85 18.20 -11.03
C ALA A 682 -6.58 19.67 -10.66
N GLY A 683 -5.36 20.00 -10.23
CA GLY A 683 -4.98 21.34 -9.82
C GLY A 683 -5.47 21.75 -8.44
N GLY A 684 -6.03 20.82 -7.68
CA GLY A 684 -6.38 21.00 -6.27
C GLY A 684 -5.14 20.97 -5.36
N LEU A 685 -5.32 21.40 -4.12
CA LEU A 685 -4.30 21.31 -3.07
C LEU A 685 -4.89 20.56 -1.87
N LEU A 686 -4.37 19.37 -1.61
CA LEU A 686 -4.68 18.58 -0.44
C LEU A 686 -3.67 18.88 0.66
N SER A 687 -4.11 19.32 1.83
CA SER A 687 -3.28 19.42 3.04
C SER A 687 -3.81 18.45 4.07
N ILE A 688 -2.93 17.62 4.63
CA ILE A 688 -3.28 16.65 5.67
C ILE A 688 -2.23 16.65 6.77
N SER A 689 -2.68 16.62 8.02
CA SER A 689 -1.82 16.46 9.19
C SER A 689 -1.78 15.01 9.61
N LEU A 690 -0.61 14.39 9.47
CA LEU A 690 -0.31 13.01 9.88
C LEU A 690 0.43 12.95 11.22
N GLY A 691 0.87 14.09 11.75
CA GLY A 691 1.60 14.20 13.04
C GLY A 691 0.68 14.22 14.26
N GLU A 692 1.26 14.00 15.46
CA GLU A 692 0.49 13.82 16.69
C GLU A 692 -0.35 15.03 17.13
N LYS A 693 0.14 16.26 16.87
CA LYS A 693 -0.50 17.49 17.40
C LYS A 693 -1.84 17.80 16.73
N ASN A 694 -1.95 17.63 15.42
CA ASN A 694 -3.14 17.97 14.64
C ASN A 694 -3.58 16.78 13.79
N PHE A 695 -3.35 15.58 14.31
CA PHE A 695 -3.62 14.34 13.61
C PHE A 695 -5.00 14.29 13.00
N GLY A 696 -5.04 13.96 11.69
CA GLY A 696 -6.29 13.74 10.97
C GLY A 696 -6.99 15.03 10.50
N GLN A 697 -6.43 16.22 10.71
CA GLN A 697 -6.95 17.40 10.06
C GLN A 697 -6.64 17.34 8.58
N LEU A 698 -7.67 17.52 7.76
CA LEU A 698 -7.63 17.47 6.32
C LEU A 698 -8.27 18.73 5.76
N THR A 699 -7.55 19.38 4.86
CA THR A 699 -8.04 20.53 4.11
C THR A 699 -7.85 20.23 2.64
N TYR A 700 -8.92 20.34 1.85
CA TYR A 700 -8.84 20.26 0.42
C TYR A 700 -9.28 21.56 -0.21
N ARG A 701 -8.43 22.15 -1.02
CA ARG A 701 -8.73 23.32 -1.82
C ARG A 701 -8.79 22.90 -3.29
N PRO A 702 -9.97 22.98 -3.93
CA PRO A 702 -10.09 22.61 -5.33
C PRO A 702 -9.31 23.56 -6.24
N GLY A 703 -8.92 23.08 -7.41
CA GLY A 703 -8.50 23.91 -8.51
C GLY A 703 -9.64 24.83 -9.01
N THR A 704 -9.32 25.78 -9.86
CA THR A 704 -10.32 26.67 -10.47
C THR A 704 -11.15 25.98 -11.54
N THR A 705 -10.61 24.92 -12.13
CA THR A 705 -11.24 24.06 -13.13
C THR A 705 -10.92 22.60 -12.82
N ARG A 706 -11.68 21.67 -13.40
CA ARG A 706 -11.41 20.23 -13.35
C ARG A 706 -10.94 19.71 -14.72
N PRO A 707 -10.13 18.65 -14.79
CA PRO A 707 -9.84 17.97 -16.04
C PRO A 707 -11.11 17.43 -16.72
N ILE A 708 -11.10 17.36 -18.04
CA ILE A 708 -12.24 16.88 -18.83
C ILE A 708 -12.54 15.42 -18.43
N GLY A 709 -13.80 15.17 -18.04
CA GLY A 709 -14.26 13.84 -17.66
C GLY A 709 -13.91 13.41 -16.23
N MET A 710 -13.18 14.21 -15.46
CA MET A 710 -12.89 13.92 -14.04
C MET A 710 -13.98 14.53 -13.16
N GLU A 711 -14.77 13.70 -12.51
CA GLU A 711 -15.84 14.15 -11.60
C GLU A 711 -15.45 14.02 -10.13
N LYS A 712 -14.49 13.17 -9.82
CA LYS A 712 -14.01 12.92 -8.45
C LYS A 712 -12.50 12.77 -8.43
N GLU A 713 -11.88 13.24 -7.38
CA GLU A 713 -10.52 12.86 -6.97
C GLU A 713 -10.58 11.87 -5.82
N THR A 714 -9.68 10.90 -5.79
CA THR A 714 -9.65 9.88 -4.74
C THR A 714 -8.24 9.69 -4.23
N PHE A 715 -8.08 9.75 -2.91
CA PHE A 715 -6.82 9.57 -2.21
C PHE A 715 -6.94 8.36 -1.30
N THR A 716 -5.88 7.57 -1.18
CA THR A 716 -5.87 6.39 -0.31
C THR A 716 -5.00 6.65 0.92
N LEU A 717 -5.61 6.68 2.09
CA LEU A 717 -4.92 6.72 3.36
C LEU A 717 -4.62 5.29 3.81
N THR A 718 -3.37 5.00 4.17
CA THR A 718 -2.95 3.72 4.73
C THR A 718 -2.34 3.93 6.11
N LEU A 719 -2.92 3.29 7.10
CA LEU A 719 -2.42 3.23 8.46
C LEU A 719 -1.63 1.93 8.62
N THR A 720 -0.44 1.98 9.21
CA THR A 720 0.37 0.80 9.50
C THR A 720 0.69 0.79 10.98
N ASP A 721 0.39 -0.28 11.69
CA ASP A 721 0.74 -0.49 13.10
C ASP A 721 2.19 -0.99 13.27
N ASN A 722 2.58 -1.25 14.52
CA ASN A 722 3.97 -1.59 14.82
C ASN A 722 4.40 -2.96 14.32
N ASP A 723 3.51 -3.92 14.12
CA ASP A 723 3.81 -5.23 13.56
C ASP A 723 3.61 -5.30 12.03
N GLY A 724 3.18 -4.20 11.41
CA GLY A 724 3.16 -4.02 9.96
C GLY A 724 1.83 -4.37 9.28
N THR A 725 0.76 -4.58 10.05
CA THR A 725 -0.58 -4.72 9.50
C THR A 725 -1.13 -3.38 9.01
N ASN A 726 -1.96 -3.41 7.99
CA ASN A 726 -2.43 -2.21 7.32
C ASN A 726 -3.96 -2.09 7.36
N GLY A 727 -4.44 -0.89 7.72
CA GLY A 727 -5.80 -0.44 7.48
C GLY A 727 -5.82 0.61 6.36
N LYS A 728 -6.83 0.58 5.50
CA LYS A 728 -6.98 1.54 4.41
C LYS A 728 -8.29 2.29 4.49
N SER A 729 -8.28 3.55 4.06
CA SER A 729 -9.44 4.41 3.91
C SER A 729 -9.34 5.16 2.59
N SER A 730 -10.49 5.39 1.96
CA SER A 730 -10.60 6.22 0.76
C SER A 730 -11.12 7.60 1.13
N ILE A 731 -10.41 8.64 0.68
CA ILE A 731 -10.88 10.03 0.73
C ILE A 731 -11.32 10.39 -0.68
N SER A 732 -12.60 10.61 -0.89
CA SER A 732 -13.17 10.95 -2.20
C SER A 732 -13.69 12.38 -2.18
N VAL A 733 -13.27 13.19 -3.15
CA VAL A 733 -13.71 14.58 -3.31
C VAL A 733 -14.47 14.71 -4.62
N ASP A 734 -15.75 15.03 -4.53
CA ASP A 734 -16.60 15.33 -5.70
C ASP A 734 -16.28 16.75 -6.21
N ILE A 735 -15.68 16.83 -7.40
CA ILE A 735 -15.33 18.06 -8.11
C ILE A 735 -16.20 18.29 -9.35
N SER A 736 -17.28 17.53 -9.51
CA SER A 736 -18.17 17.56 -10.68
C SER A 736 -18.76 18.93 -10.96
N LYS A 737 -18.91 19.76 -9.92
CA LYS A 737 -19.47 21.14 -10.02
C LYS A 737 -18.45 22.18 -10.49
N LEU A 738 -17.17 21.86 -10.58
CA LEU A 738 -16.15 22.75 -11.16
C LEU A 738 -16.28 22.76 -12.69
N LYS A 739 -15.94 23.91 -13.30
CA LYS A 739 -15.90 24.03 -14.76
C LYS A 739 -14.79 23.13 -15.33
N GLU A 740 -15.03 22.49 -16.47
CA GLU A 740 -14.01 21.70 -17.16
C GLU A 740 -12.90 22.61 -17.73
N SER A 741 -11.64 22.19 -17.61
CA SER A 741 -10.51 22.85 -18.23
C SER A 741 -10.60 22.67 -19.75
N GLY A 742 -10.52 23.77 -20.50
CA GLY A 742 -10.60 23.71 -21.98
C GLY A 742 -11.74 24.53 -22.60
N HIS A 743 -12.61 25.14 -21.82
CA HIS A 743 -13.65 26.06 -22.33
C HIS A 743 -13.11 27.48 -22.58
N THR A 744 -11.95 27.64 -23.21
CA THR A 744 -11.50 28.95 -23.69
C THR A 744 -12.08 29.16 -25.08
N GLY A 745 -13.28 29.69 -25.16
CA GLY A 745 -13.79 30.37 -26.35
C GLY A 745 -14.57 29.57 -27.39
N LEU A 746 -14.86 28.29 -27.16
CA LEU A 746 -15.82 27.56 -27.99
C LEU A 746 -17.22 27.62 -27.35
N ASN A 747 -18.21 28.17 -28.05
CA ASN A 747 -19.59 28.15 -27.62
C ASN A 747 -20.23 26.77 -27.85
N ASP A 748 -21.42 26.52 -27.25
CA ASP A 748 -22.14 25.24 -27.39
C ASP A 748 -22.39 24.81 -28.86
N ALA A 749 -22.40 25.74 -29.82
CA ALA A 749 -22.53 25.44 -31.24
C ALA A 749 -21.24 24.83 -31.82
N ASP A 750 -20.07 25.29 -31.35
CA ASP A 750 -18.77 24.79 -31.78
C ASP A 750 -18.50 23.39 -31.23
N LEU A 751 -18.97 23.11 -30.01
CA LEU A 751 -18.94 21.77 -29.38
C LEU A 751 -19.88 20.77 -30.07
N THR A 752 -21.03 21.25 -30.55
CA THR A 752 -21.97 20.42 -31.31
C THR A 752 -21.38 20.08 -32.69
N ALA A 753 -20.63 21.01 -33.28
CA ALA A 753 -19.94 20.77 -34.54
C ALA A 753 -18.77 19.76 -34.38
N LEU A 754 -18.04 19.80 -33.28
CA LEU A 754 -16.99 18.82 -32.97
C LEU A 754 -17.52 17.41 -32.71
N LYS A 755 -18.68 17.27 -32.07
CA LYS A 755 -19.35 15.97 -31.86
C LYS A 755 -19.84 15.32 -33.16
N LEU A 756 -20.11 16.11 -34.22
CA LEU A 756 -20.45 15.60 -35.55
C LEU A 756 -19.28 14.96 -36.30
N PHE A 757 -18.05 15.11 -35.82
CA PHE A 757 -16.85 14.55 -36.42
C PHE A 757 -16.20 13.42 -35.54
N SER A 758 -16.95 12.82 -34.64
CA SER A 758 -16.49 11.63 -33.95
C SER A 758 -16.41 10.44 -34.90
N PRO A 759 -15.47 9.47 -34.70
CA PRO A 759 -15.34 8.31 -35.57
C PRO A 759 -16.61 7.48 -35.77
N GLU A 760 -17.57 7.57 -34.83
CA GLU A 760 -18.85 6.88 -34.90
C GLU A 760 -19.82 7.55 -35.91
N SER A 761 -19.77 8.87 -36.09
CA SER A 761 -20.60 9.57 -37.08
C SER A 761 -20.06 9.45 -38.55
N ALA A 762 -18.78 9.15 -38.71
CA ALA A 762 -18.19 8.91 -40.04
C ALA A 762 -18.58 7.55 -40.64
N MET A 763 -19.06 6.61 -39.84
CA MET A 763 -19.52 5.30 -40.30
C MET A 763 -20.97 5.30 -40.88
N GLU A 764 -21.79 6.26 -40.48
CA GLU A 764 -23.18 6.38 -41.01
C GLU A 764 -23.27 7.10 -42.38
N LEU A 765 -22.22 7.83 -42.79
CA LEU A 765 -22.20 8.58 -44.05
C LEU A 765 -21.59 7.85 -45.27
N SER A 766 -21.11 6.62 -45.08
CA SER A 766 -20.49 5.81 -46.18
C SER A 766 -21.44 4.82 -46.86
N GLY A 767 -22.74 4.86 -46.55
CA GLY A 767 -23.76 3.98 -47.12
C GLY A 767 -24.78 4.73 -47.99
N GLY A 768 -24.39 5.21 -49.15
CA GLY A 768 -25.33 5.79 -50.12
C GLY A 768 -24.66 6.11 -51.45
N ASP A 769 -24.76 5.16 -52.38
CA ASP A 769 -24.49 5.38 -53.82
C ASP A 769 -25.34 6.52 -54.32
N HIS A 770 -24.73 7.55 -54.88
CA HIS A 770 -25.23 8.23 -56.08
C HIS A 770 -24.17 9.14 -56.72
N ASP A 771 -23.86 8.86 -57.97
CA ASP A 771 -23.20 9.70 -58.95
C ASP A 771 -23.80 11.13 -58.99
N VAL A 772 -22.97 12.15 -58.89
CA VAL A 772 -23.12 13.40 -59.65
C VAL A 772 -21.76 14.11 -59.81
N ASN A 773 -21.32 14.18 -61.09
CA ASN A 773 -20.32 15.11 -61.57
C ASN A 773 -20.77 16.55 -61.39
N ALA A 774 -20.02 17.41 -60.72
CA ALA A 774 -20.02 18.87 -60.98
C ALA A 774 -18.76 19.52 -60.42
N THR A 775 -18.06 20.12 -61.33
CA THR A 775 -16.95 21.05 -61.20
C THR A 775 -17.23 22.23 -60.28
N SER A 776 -16.38 22.49 -59.28
CA SER A 776 -15.96 23.85 -58.88
C SER A 776 -14.73 23.82 -58.02
N SER A 777 -13.65 24.28 -58.55
CA SER A 777 -12.39 24.67 -57.92
C SER A 777 -12.65 25.93 -57.07
N HIS A 778 -12.65 25.84 -55.72
CA HIS A 778 -12.33 26.96 -54.78
C HIS A 778 -12.58 26.68 -53.29
N SER A 779 -12.64 25.40 -52.84
CA SER A 779 -12.84 25.13 -51.40
C SER A 779 -11.78 24.22 -50.72
N THR A 780 -10.75 23.86 -51.45
CA THR A 780 -9.73 22.93 -50.94
C THR A 780 -8.59 23.60 -50.10
N GLY A 781 -8.52 24.95 -50.15
CA GLY A 781 -7.49 25.69 -49.40
C GLY A 781 -7.82 25.90 -47.91
N PHE A 782 -9.10 25.90 -47.56
CA PHE A 782 -9.51 26.17 -46.15
C PHE A 782 -9.51 24.90 -45.29
N MET A 783 -9.74 23.72 -45.90
CA MET A 783 -9.74 22.45 -45.16
C MET A 783 -8.31 21.93 -44.88
N HIS A 784 -7.32 22.28 -45.66
CA HIS A 784 -5.93 21.82 -45.46
C HIS A 784 -5.28 22.57 -44.29
N SER A 785 -5.57 23.87 -44.11
CA SER A 785 -5.05 24.62 -42.97
C SER A 785 -5.67 24.20 -41.63
N SER A 786 -6.90 23.69 -41.64
CA SER A 786 -7.59 23.22 -40.41
C SER A 786 -7.17 21.79 -40.03
N LEU A 787 -6.78 20.97 -40.98
CA LEU A 787 -6.26 19.62 -40.71
C LEU A 787 -4.81 19.67 -40.18
N ASP A 788 -3.99 20.56 -40.68
CA ASP A 788 -2.61 20.74 -40.18
C ASP A 788 -2.59 21.29 -38.75
N ALA A 789 -3.51 22.20 -38.41
CA ALA A 789 -3.66 22.73 -37.04
C ALA A 789 -4.15 21.65 -36.05
N LEU A 790 -5.01 20.72 -36.50
CA LEU A 790 -5.48 19.62 -35.66
C LEU A 790 -4.40 18.52 -35.49
N GLN A 791 -3.53 18.35 -36.47
CA GLN A 791 -2.45 17.37 -36.40
C GLN A 791 -1.27 17.87 -35.53
N GLU A 792 -1.03 19.17 -35.48
CA GLU A 792 -0.08 19.77 -34.52
C GLU A 792 -0.60 19.72 -33.08
N THR A 793 -1.92 19.85 -32.87
CA THR A 793 -2.53 19.76 -31.54
C THR A 793 -2.56 18.33 -31.01
N GLN A 794 -2.72 17.31 -31.87
CA GLN A 794 -2.64 15.91 -31.48
C GLN A 794 -1.20 15.47 -31.14
N ASN A 795 -0.19 16.05 -31.74
CA ASN A 795 1.22 15.76 -31.43
C ASN A 795 1.74 16.47 -30.16
N ALA A 796 0.96 17.38 -29.60
CA ALA A 796 1.26 18.05 -28.33
C ALA A 796 0.58 17.39 -27.10
N ILE A 797 -0.25 16.34 -27.33
CA ILE A 797 -1.01 15.65 -26.27
C ILE A 797 -0.56 14.17 -26.11
N ILE A 798 0.47 13.72 -26.88
CA ILE A 798 1.08 12.39 -26.67
C ILE A 798 2.49 12.53 -26.08
#